data_915a66f8bec9bf8bba7aa7171c6d4a41
#
_entry.id   915a66f8bec9bf8bba7aa7171c6d4a41
#
_cell.length_a   1.000
_cell.length_b   1.000
_cell.length_c   1.000
_cell.angle_alpha   90.00
_cell.angle_beta   90.00
_cell.angle_gamma   90.00
#
_symmetry.space_group_name_H-M   'P 1'
#
loop_
_entity.id
_entity.type
_entity.pdbx_description
1 polymer ?
#
loop_
_entity_poly.entity_id
_entity_poly.type
_entity_poly.pdbx_seq_one_letter_code
_entity_poly.pdbx_strand_id
1 'polypeptide(L)'
;MAVVPPDLQPDFPPDLPAGVAAARARLFGPGVYFAPVRHHSPACAHALQAMLRELRPAAVLIEGPEGFTDMLPLLLDERTRPPVALLCQTQAAGAEGARAQSAFFPFCDYSPEWVALREGAAVQAQLAFIDLPWQARAGTADAHDAEARSLMTERYLAHSSYLNALAARAGCRDQDELWDHLFEARSRAALADWRSVFGDVFSYCAMARLDYEPAVLEAEGSLPRERHMAAHIARWRKQVDGPVVVVTGGFHTSALIELLDANPVPAAAAAAAASWLIRYSFERLDALNGYGAGMPAPAYYQAVWDALQSPAPGDHQLAVAVDQLTRLAQDSRARGVQERISTAQVQAAVLQAARLAALRGHAGPGRQDVLDAMRSCFVKGAIDDGMQGLFDDVRRQMTGSRLGDVPPSAGSPPLVQDARAAAHRHGLRLDDGDKRLARLDLYRKERHRRRSRFFHLMQYLDTDLARWQGGPDFMAGSRLELLFEEWTYAWTPLVEARLIELAADGATLAEVALARLLREEQALGAAGRARSAGSAAALLVRACLVGLHERLPDLLSLLSRHLDDDADFASVVGCGHALVTLWRAREPLGVREHPGVLALMRRVWPAALFLLPGLADTGMDGEGAQVGQLLALREFGRAARSALPVREAGLAFEAGDLHRRLQALTATRACAPGICGAAAALLFLDGAWDEQDLSRLLEQRFGAGATPQDAVRFLSGLMAAAPELLLTQPGLRRAFNTLVGSWDEASFIRYLPDLRLAFTGLKPQETSDLAEALAVLNGAAPDALQVEFHYDVSEDEMLAGGRLNAALAACLERDALSGWLDLSTEKPHG
;
A
#
# COMPACT_ATOMS: atom_id res chain seq x y z
N MET A 1 35.58 -10.38 30.54
CA MET A 1 34.96 -9.25 31.20
C MET A 1 35.93 -8.08 31.08
N ALA A 2 35.75 -7.24 30.06
CA ALA A 2 36.47 -5.97 29.98
C ALA A 2 35.53 -4.92 30.57
N VAL A 3 35.99 -4.26 31.61
CA VAL A 3 35.28 -3.14 32.25
C VAL A 3 35.28 -1.99 31.26
N VAL A 4 34.11 -1.64 30.75
CA VAL A 4 33.89 -0.42 29.95
C VAL A 4 34.00 0.78 30.89
N PRO A 5 34.75 1.83 30.55
CA PRO A 5 34.83 3.02 31.37
C PRO A 5 33.44 3.68 31.49
N PRO A 6 33.09 4.26 32.63
CA PRO A 6 31.76 4.86 32.89
C PRO A 6 31.46 6.19 32.18
N ASP A 7 32.30 6.65 31.26
CA ASP A 7 32.29 8.03 30.77
C ASP A 7 31.75 8.25 29.34
N LEU A 8 30.94 7.32 28.82
CA LEU A 8 30.25 7.50 27.52
C LEU A 8 28.71 7.59 27.65
N GLN A 9 28.22 8.22 28.73
CA GLN A 9 26.86 8.80 28.62
C GLN A 9 27.00 10.06 27.78
N PRO A 10 26.15 10.28 26.77
CA PRO A 10 26.11 11.55 26.07
C PRO A 10 25.60 12.60 27.05
N ASP A 11 26.50 13.30 27.70
CA ASP A 11 26.17 14.49 28.43
C ASP A 11 25.53 15.45 27.42
N PHE A 12 24.25 15.80 27.63
CA PHE A 12 23.71 17.04 27.06
C PHE A 12 24.72 18.15 27.35
N PRO A 13 24.97 19.10 26.42
CA PRO A 13 25.99 20.11 26.58
C PRO A 13 25.89 20.71 27.98
N PRO A 14 26.99 20.78 28.72
CA PRO A 14 27.00 21.19 30.13
C PRO A 14 26.45 22.60 30.31
N ASP A 15 26.36 23.40 29.24
CA ASP A 15 25.86 24.78 29.26
C ASP A 15 24.53 24.88 28.48
N LEU A 16 23.42 24.57 29.14
CA LEU A 16 22.09 24.90 28.60
C LEU A 16 21.91 26.43 28.55
N PRO A 17 21.20 26.97 27.52
CA PRO A 17 20.80 28.38 27.51
C PRO A 17 20.12 28.79 28.83
N ALA A 18 20.40 29.97 29.34
CA ALA A 18 19.98 30.38 30.69
C ALA A 18 18.45 30.24 30.92
N GLY A 19 17.64 30.51 29.90
CA GLY A 19 16.17 30.29 29.97
C GLY A 19 15.80 28.81 30.12
N VAL A 20 16.43 27.94 29.36
CA VAL A 20 16.20 26.49 29.42
C VAL A 20 16.64 25.91 30.76
N ALA A 21 17.82 26.34 31.27
CA ALA A 21 18.33 25.95 32.58
C ALA A 21 17.40 26.42 33.75
N ALA A 22 16.89 27.62 33.67
CA ALA A 22 15.93 28.14 34.63
C ALA A 22 14.60 27.37 34.62
N ALA A 23 14.06 27.06 33.43
CA ALA A 23 12.85 26.25 33.30
C ALA A 23 13.07 24.81 33.79
N ARG A 24 14.24 24.19 33.49
CA ARG A 24 14.61 22.86 33.99
C ARG A 24 14.64 22.80 35.52
N ALA A 25 15.15 23.82 36.18
CA ALA A 25 15.19 23.90 37.65
C ALA A 25 13.78 23.93 38.27
N ARG A 26 12.77 24.33 37.52
CA ARG A 26 11.36 24.42 37.95
C ARG A 26 10.51 23.20 37.53
N LEU A 27 11.10 22.25 36.81
CA LEU A 27 10.41 21.08 36.28
C LEU A 27 9.69 20.27 37.36
N PHE A 28 10.30 20.16 38.54
CA PHE A 28 9.80 19.46 39.72
C PHE A 28 9.61 20.44 40.87
N GLY A 29 8.81 21.50 40.64
CA GLY A 29 8.60 22.54 41.61
C GLY A 29 7.61 22.15 42.73
N PRO A 30 7.54 22.92 43.81
CA PRO A 30 6.63 22.59 44.89
C PRO A 30 5.16 22.61 44.40
N GLY A 31 4.52 21.46 44.51
CA GLY A 31 3.10 21.27 44.17
C GLY A 31 2.79 20.95 42.72
N VAL A 32 3.66 21.22 41.75
CA VAL A 32 3.47 20.83 40.32
C VAL A 32 4.74 20.12 39.81
N TYR A 33 4.53 18.97 39.23
CA TYR A 33 5.57 18.12 38.68
C TYR A 33 5.29 17.87 37.21
N PHE A 34 6.15 18.28 36.32
CA PHE A 34 6.01 18.03 34.88
C PHE A 34 6.67 16.72 34.46
N ALA A 35 5.96 15.94 33.69
CA ALA A 35 6.45 14.77 32.98
C ALA A 35 6.44 15.06 31.46
N PRO A 36 7.52 15.65 30.92
CA PRO A 36 7.66 15.86 29.49
C PRO A 36 7.82 14.50 28.81
N VAL A 37 6.95 14.19 27.85
CA VAL A 37 6.99 12.89 27.18
C VAL A 37 7.17 13.03 25.67
N ARG A 38 7.72 11.98 25.05
CA ARG A 38 7.44 11.70 23.66
C ARG A 38 6.28 10.71 23.62
N HIS A 39 5.31 10.99 22.76
CA HIS A 39 4.15 10.11 22.61
C HIS A 39 4.58 8.71 22.20
N HIS A 40 3.95 7.70 22.77
CA HIS A 40 4.21 6.27 22.50
C HIS A 40 5.67 5.81 22.80
N SER A 41 6.35 6.46 23.76
CA SER A 41 7.68 6.06 24.24
C SER A 41 7.58 5.13 25.45
N PRO A 42 8.03 3.84 25.37
CA PRO A 42 8.12 2.95 26.53
C PRO A 42 9.01 3.50 27.65
N ALA A 43 10.10 4.19 27.32
CA ALA A 43 11.00 4.79 28.28
C ALA A 43 10.27 5.89 29.10
N CYS A 44 9.56 6.80 28.44
CA CYS A 44 8.75 7.83 29.13
C CYS A 44 7.63 7.20 29.95
N ALA A 45 6.97 6.16 29.42
CA ALA A 45 5.90 5.45 30.11
C ALA A 45 6.39 4.77 31.38
N HIS A 46 7.56 4.12 31.37
CA HIS A 46 8.13 3.46 32.53
C HIS A 46 8.59 4.48 33.60
N ALA A 47 9.22 5.58 33.19
CA ALA A 47 9.59 6.68 34.09
C ALA A 47 8.34 7.33 34.72
N LEU A 48 7.27 7.51 33.95
CA LEU A 48 6.01 8.05 34.47
C LEU A 48 5.35 7.10 35.45
N GLN A 49 5.37 5.80 35.19
CA GLN A 49 4.86 4.80 36.12
C GLN A 49 5.61 4.87 37.47
N ALA A 50 6.93 4.98 37.46
CA ALA A 50 7.73 5.13 38.67
C ALA A 50 7.40 6.46 39.40
N MET A 51 7.27 7.56 38.68
CA MET A 51 6.91 8.87 39.19
C MET A 51 5.55 8.86 39.90
N LEU A 52 4.50 8.32 39.26
CA LEU A 52 3.15 8.31 39.84
C LEU A 52 3.06 7.41 41.09
N ARG A 53 3.76 6.29 41.09
CA ARG A 53 3.82 5.39 42.27
C ARG A 53 4.57 6.01 43.44
N GLU A 54 5.63 6.78 43.19
CA GLU A 54 6.39 7.48 44.21
C GLU A 54 5.63 8.67 44.76
N LEU A 55 5.13 9.58 43.90
CA LEU A 55 4.52 10.83 44.29
C LEU A 55 3.10 10.68 44.81
N ARG A 56 2.35 9.68 44.35
CA ARG A 56 0.92 9.47 44.64
C ARG A 56 0.13 10.79 44.54
N PRO A 57 0.09 11.42 43.35
CA PRO A 57 -0.41 12.78 43.20
C PRO A 57 -1.90 12.88 43.50
N ALA A 58 -2.36 14.06 43.92
CA ALA A 58 -3.78 14.36 44.07
C ALA A 58 -4.49 14.52 42.71
N ALA A 59 -3.76 14.98 41.69
CA ALA A 59 -4.30 15.07 40.34
C ALA A 59 -3.22 14.71 39.28
N VAL A 60 -3.67 14.10 38.16
CA VAL A 60 -2.87 13.88 36.95
C VAL A 60 -3.56 14.56 35.78
N LEU A 61 -2.89 15.55 35.22
CA LEU A 61 -3.35 16.36 34.10
C LEU A 61 -2.66 15.89 32.81
N ILE A 62 -3.43 15.58 31.80
CA ILE A 62 -2.94 14.89 30.58
C ILE A 62 -3.18 15.80 29.38
N GLU A 63 -2.18 15.96 28.50
CA GLU A 63 -2.38 16.61 27.22
C GLU A 63 -3.41 15.85 26.38
N GLY A 64 -4.41 16.55 25.92
CA GLY A 64 -5.52 16.08 25.11
C GLY A 64 -6.72 17.00 25.27
N PRO A 65 -7.60 17.13 24.26
CA PRO A 65 -8.77 18.01 24.35
C PRO A 65 -9.55 17.82 25.63
N GLU A 66 -9.85 18.93 26.33
CA GLU A 66 -10.50 18.88 27.65
C GLU A 66 -11.79 18.05 27.67
N GLY A 67 -12.55 18.05 26.56
CA GLY A 67 -13.77 17.23 26.39
C GLY A 67 -13.54 15.72 26.49
N PHE A 68 -12.30 15.25 26.40
CA PHE A 68 -11.99 13.83 26.60
C PHE A 68 -12.09 13.39 28.07
N THR A 69 -12.17 14.33 28.99
CA THR A 69 -12.43 14.03 30.38
C THR A 69 -13.74 13.27 30.57
N ASP A 70 -14.77 13.54 29.76
CA ASP A 70 -16.05 12.83 29.76
C ASP A 70 -15.92 11.37 29.28
N MET A 71 -14.84 11.02 28.58
CA MET A 71 -14.57 9.69 28.09
C MET A 71 -13.79 8.80 29.08
N LEU A 72 -13.35 9.35 30.22
CA LEU A 72 -12.61 8.60 31.25
C LEU A 72 -13.30 7.30 31.70
N PRO A 73 -14.65 7.24 31.91
CA PRO A 73 -15.29 6.01 32.29
C PRO A 73 -15.11 4.88 31.26
N LEU A 74 -15.06 5.21 29.96
CA LEU A 74 -14.82 4.24 28.88
C LEU A 74 -13.34 3.87 28.78
N LEU A 75 -12.43 4.84 28.93
CA LEU A 75 -10.98 4.59 28.89
C LEU A 75 -10.52 3.73 30.07
N LEU A 76 -11.14 3.85 31.22
CA LEU A 76 -10.84 3.10 32.43
C LEU A 76 -11.58 1.76 32.54
N ASP A 77 -12.55 1.49 31.67
CA ASP A 77 -13.27 0.19 31.64
C ASP A 77 -12.27 -0.96 31.42
N GLU A 78 -12.42 -2.06 32.17
CA GLU A 78 -11.54 -3.23 32.10
C GLU A 78 -11.56 -3.92 30.73
N ARG A 79 -12.65 -3.74 29.96
CA ARG A 79 -12.81 -4.28 28.60
C ARG A 79 -12.10 -3.43 27.53
N THR A 80 -11.68 -2.22 27.88
CA THR A 80 -10.87 -1.38 26.99
C THR A 80 -9.44 -1.88 26.99
N ARG A 81 -9.01 -2.40 25.83
CA ARG A 81 -7.68 -2.97 25.62
C ARG A 81 -6.99 -2.30 24.44
N PRO A 82 -5.88 -1.60 24.66
CA PRO A 82 -5.12 -0.97 23.58
C PRO A 82 -4.61 -1.97 22.52
N PRO A 83 -4.39 -1.49 21.26
CA PRO A 83 -4.45 -0.09 20.83
C PRO A 83 -5.91 0.37 20.62
N VAL A 84 -6.25 1.53 21.20
CA VAL A 84 -7.54 2.21 21.02
C VAL A 84 -7.31 3.67 20.71
N ALA A 85 -8.31 4.37 20.18
CA ALA A 85 -8.21 5.81 19.98
C ALA A 85 -9.49 6.53 20.36
N LEU A 86 -9.36 7.80 20.73
CA LEU A 86 -10.47 8.73 20.75
C LEU A 86 -10.56 9.39 19.38
N LEU A 87 -11.70 9.22 18.72
CA LEU A 87 -12.06 9.92 17.49
C LEU A 87 -12.91 11.12 17.87
N CYS A 88 -12.54 12.32 17.42
CA CYS A 88 -13.39 13.50 17.51
C CYS A 88 -13.73 14.02 16.11
N GLN A 89 -15.00 14.45 15.96
CA GLN A 89 -15.49 15.05 14.73
C GLN A 89 -16.20 16.37 15.04
N THR A 90 -15.89 17.40 14.23
CA THR A 90 -16.70 18.63 14.24
C THR A 90 -18.01 18.37 13.50
N GLN A 91 -19.09 18.96 14.00
CA GLN A 91 -20.33 18.99 13.21
C GLN A 91 -20.15 19.92 12.02
N ALA A 92 -20.60 19.49 10.84
CA ALA A 92 -20.65 20.36 9.68
C ALA A 92 -21.53 21.56 10.01
N ALA A 93 -20.96 22.74 10.13
CA ALA A 93 -21.73 23.97 10.27
C ALA A 93 -22.50 24.20 8.96
N GLY A 94 -23.83 24.33 9.02
CA GLY A 94 -24.83 24.33 7.96
C GLY A 94 -24.63 25.22 6.71
N ALA A 95 -23.41 25.43 6.28
CA ALA A 95 -23.04 26.01 5.00
C ALA A 95 -22.90 24.88 3.97
N GLU A 96 -23.57 25.00 2.83
CA GLU A 96 -23.38 24.10 1.69
C GLU A 96 -21.90 23.97 1.37
N GLY A 97 -21.34 22.73 1.57
CA GLY A 97 -19.95 22.42 1.32
C GLY A 97 -19.00 22.36 2.54
N ALA A 98 -19.46 22.64 3.76
CA ALA A 98 -18.65 22.48 4.96
C ALA A 98 -18.49 20.97 5.29
N ARG A 99 -17.25 20.45 5.22
CA ARG A 99 -16.94 19.06 5.57
C ARG A 99 -16.68 18.95 7.07
N ALA A 100 -17.15 17.86 7.69
CA ALA A 100 -16.78 17.49 9.04
C ALA A 100 -15.26 17.24 9.09
N GLN A 101 -14.57 17.85 10.06
CA GLN A 101 -13.17 17.56 10.32
C GLN A 101 -13.05 16.52 11.43
N SER A 102 -12.19 15.55 11.24
CA SER A 102 -11.96 14.47 12.20
C SER A 102 -10.51 14.41 12.61
N ALA A 103 -10.28 14.06 13.88
CA ALA A 103 -8.95 13.80 14.38
C ALA A 103 -8.94 12.60 15.33
N PHE A 104 -7.76 11.97 15.45
CA PHE A 104 -7.53 10.80 16.26
C PHE A 104 -6.55 11.08 17.39
N PHE A 105 -6.80 10.51 18.55
CA PHE A 105 -5.92 10.52 19.70
C PHE A 105 -5.72 9.06 20.17
N PRO A 106 -4.70 8.36 19.64
CA PRO A 106 -4.51 6.96 19.89
C PRO A 106 -3.76 6.67 21.18
N PHE A 107 -4.02 5.47 21.72
CA PHE A 107 -3.35 4.91 22.89
C PHE A 107 -2.89 3.48 22.58
N CYS A 108 -1.67 3.15 23.01
CA CYS A 108 -1.21 1.78 23.18
C CYS A 108 -0.83 1.53 24.66
N ASP A 109 -0.50 0.29 25.03
CA ASP A 109 -0.20 -0.04 26.43
C ASP A 109 0.96 0.77 27.00
N TYR A 110 1.90 1.14 26.16
CA TYR A 110 3.09 1.91 26.47
C TYR A 110 2.99 3.41 26.12
N SER A 111 1.82 3.93 25.80
CA SER A 111 1.62 5.38 25.68
C SER A 111 1.71 5.99 27.06
N PRO A 112 2.56 7.03 27.28
CA PRO A 112 2.64 7.71 28.57
C PRO A 112 1.28 8.20 29.05
N GLU A 113 0.42 8.68 28.16
CA GLU A 113 -0.94 9.15 28.45
C GLU A 113 -1.83 7.98 28.94
N TRP A 114 -1.70 6.81 28.33
CA TRP A 114 -2.42 5.60 28.78
C TRP A 114 -1.95 5.16 30.16
N VAL A 115 -0.63 5.17 30.38
CA VAL A 115 -0.03 4.88 31.70
C VAL A 115 -0.46 5.93 32.74
N ALA A 116 -0.52 7.21 32.36
CA ALA A 116 -1.06 8.28 33.22
C ALA A 116 -2.50 8.00 33.69
N LEU A 117 -3.35 7.54 32.76
CA LEU A 117 -4.74 7.17 33.08
C LEU A 117 -4.79 5.98 34.03
N ARG A 118 -4.10 4.88 33.70
CA ARG A 118 -4.18 3.63 34.48
C ARG A 118 -3.50 3.73 35.84
N GLU A 119 -2.29 4.24 35.92
CA GLU A 119 -1.56 4.40 37.18
C GLU A 119 -2.15 5.53 38.03
N GLY A 120 -2.59 6.64 37.40
CA GLY A 120 -3.26 7.72 38.10
C GLY A 120 -4.55 7.26 38.77
N ALA A 121 -5.37 6.45 38.08
CA ALA A 121 -6.54 5.82 38.68
C ALA A 121 -6.17 4.84 39.82
N ALA A 122 -5.11 4.07 39.65
CA ALA A 122 -4.64 3.11 40.65
C ALA A 122 -4.17 3.79 41.97
N VAL A 123 -3.60 5.00 41.87
CA VAL A 123 -3.20 5.80 43.05
C VAL A 123 -4.32 6.72 43.54
N GLN A 124 -5.52 6.63 42.96
CA GLN A 124 -6.72 7.42 43.29
C GLN A 124 -6.58 8.94 43.01
N ALA A 125 -5.73 9.34 42.06
CA ALA A 125 -5.63 10.70 41.61
C ALA A 125 -6.87 11.14 40.81
N GLN A 126 -7.21 12.44 40.88
CA GLN A 126 -8.17 13.01 39.94
C GLN A 126 -7.54 13.13 38.56
N LEU A 127 -8.25 12.69 37.52
CA LEU A 127 -7.75 12.67 36.14
C LEU A 127 -8.48 13.72 35.31
N ALA A 128 -7.74 14.45 34.48
CA ALA A 128 -8.33 15.41 33.54
C ALA A 128 -7.47 15.57 32.30
N PHE A 129 -8.12 15.71 31.15
CA PHE A 129 -7.51 16.24 29.96
C PHE A 129 -7.57 17.78 29.99
N ILE A 130 -6.50 18.44 29.55
CA ILE A 130 -6.33 19.88 29.77
C ILE A 130 -6.02 20.71 28.53
N ASP A 131 -5.93 20.08 27.34
CA ASP A 131 -5.63 20.78 26.10
C ASP A 131 -6.87 21.44 25.49
N LEU A 132 -6.63 22.38 24.57
CA LEU A 132 -7.64 23.14 23.86
C LEU A 132 -8.67 22.24 23.19
N PRO A 133 -9.99 22.54 23.30
CA PRO A 133 -11.02 21.76 22.61
C PRO A 133 -10.77 21.65 21.10
N TRP A 134 -11.06 20.47 20.53
CA TRP A 134 -10.81 20.17 19.12
C TRP A 134 -11.42 21.21 18.16
N GLN A 135 -12.65 21.69 18.42
CA GLN A 135 -13.29 22.69 17.58
C GLN A 135 -12.52 24.01 17.50
N ALA A 136 -11.90 24.42 18.60
CA ALA A 136 -11.09 25.63 18.60
C ALA A 136 -9.79 25.47 17.80
N ARG A 137 -9.33 24.22 17.62
CA ARG A 137 -8.15 23.86 16.80
C ARG A 137 -8.49 23.70 15.31
N ALA A 138 -9.67 23.18 15.01
CA ALA A 138 -10.07 22.81 13.66
C ALA A 138 -10.16 23.99 12.67
N GLY A 139 -10.23 25.24 13.16
CA GLY A 139 -10.26 26.45 12.33
C GLY A 139 -8.88 26.96 11.88
N THR A 140 -7.79 26.44 12.45
CA THR A 140 -6.43 26.91 12.20
C THR A 140 -5.57 25.98 11.34
N ALA A 141 -5.98 24.72 11.16
CA ALA A 141 -5.24 23.74 10.40
C ALA A 141 -5.71 23.66 8.95
N ASP A 142 -4.79 23.55 7.99
CA ASP A 142 -5.11 23.18 6.61
C ASP A 142 -5.78 21.80 6.61
N ALA A 143 -7.09 21.78 6.32
CA ALA A 143 -7.96 20.60 6.43
C ALA A 143 -7.58 19.45 5.49
N HIS A 144 -6.56 19.62 4.66
CA HIS A 144 -6.12 18.67 3.63
C HIS A 144 -4.83 17.92 3.99
N ASP A 145 -4.16 18.32 5.08
CA ASP A 145 -2.92 17.66 5.51
C ASP A 145 -3.24 16.40 6.33
N ALA A 146 -2.76 15.24 5.89
CA ALA A 146 -2.93 13.97 6.59
C ALA A 146 -2.26 14.00 7.99
N GLU A 147 -1.20 14.78 8.16
CA GLU A 147 -0.51 15.00 9.42
C GLU A 147 -1.37 15.81 10.42
N ALA A 148 -2.21 16.73 9.94
CA ALA A 148 -3.11 17.51 10.77
C ALA A 148 -4.23 16.68 11.44
N ARG A 149 -4.41 15.42 11.05
CA ARG A 149 -5.42 14.50 11.59
C ARG A 149 -5.00 13.83 12.91
N SER A 150 -3.73 13.86 13.24
CA SER A 150 -3.24 13.38 14.54
C SER A 150 -3.16 14.53 15.54
N LEU A 151 -3.83 14.37 16.69
CA LEU A 151 -3.75 15.34 17.80
C LEU A 151 -2.41 15.31 18.53
N MET A 152 -1.59 14.30 18.28
CA MET A 152 -0.29 14.07 18.92
C MET A 152 0.88 14.33 17.97
N THR A 153 0.70 15.11 16.90
CA THR A 153 1.74 15.33 15.89
C THR A 153 2.98 16.03 16.46
N GLU A 154 4.15 15.40 16.35
CA GLU A 154 5.45 15.90 16.82
C GLU A 154 6.33 16.44 15.68
N ARG A 155 5.75 17.02 14.64
CA ARG A 155 6.48 17.52 13.46
C ARG A 155 7.60 18.52 13.80
N TYR A 156 7.48 19.23 14.91
CA TYR A 156 8.50 20.16 15.39
C TYR A 156 9.81 19.45 15.76
N LEU A 157 9.72 18.26 16.35
CA LEU A 157 10.91 17.45 16.63
C LEU A 157 11.51 16.94 15.33
N ALA A 158 10.66 16.54 14.36
CA ALA A 158 11.08 16.01 13.08
C ALA A 158 11.90 16.99 12.23
N HIS A 159 11.61 18.26 12.31
CA HIS A 159 12.23 19.31 11.49
C HIS A 159 13.23 20.18 12.24
N SER A 160 13.56 19.86 13.51
CA SER A 160 14.53 20.62 14.30
C SER A 160 15.94 20.48 13.72
N SER A 161 16.54 21.62 13.39
CA SER A 161 17.93 21.68 12.91
C SER A 161 18.92 21.25 14.00
N TYR A 162 18.63 21.60 15.26
CA TYR A 162 19.40 21.18 16.42
C TYR A 162 19.41 19.66 16.59
N LEU A 163 18.24 19.00 16.53
CA LEU A 163 18.16 17.57 16.67
C LEU A 163 18.81 16.81 15.50
N ASN A 164 18.72 17.34 14.30
CA ASN A 164 19.39 16.78 13.13
C ASN A 164 20.93 16.87 13.28
N ALA A 165 21.43 18.00 13.77
CA ALA A 165 22.87 18.15 14.05
C ALA A 165 23.34 17.23 15.19
N LEU A 166 22.52 17.04 16.23
CA LEU A 166 22.80 16.13 17.33
C LEU A 166 22.82 14.68 16.86
N ALA A 167 21.85 14.27 16.02
CA ALA A 167 21.80 12.93 15.41
C ALA A 167 23.07 12.66 14.59
N ALA A 168 23.45 13.59 13.72
CA ALA A 168 24.66 13.47 12.91
C ALA A 168 25.93 13.33 13.78
N ARG A 169 26.01 14.10 14.88
CA ARG A 169 27.14 14.04 15.84
C ARG A 169 27.17 12.73 16.61
N ALA A 170 26.02 12.17 16.98
CA ALA A 170 25.88 10.90 17.65
C ALA A 170 26.05 9.70 16.69
N GLY A 171 26.19 9.93 15.39
CA GLY A 171 26.27 8.87 14.37
C GLY A 171 24.93 8.17 14.10
N CYS A 172 23.81 8.79 14.48
CA CYS A 172 22.45 8.33 14.22
C CYS A 172 21.96 8.81 12.84
N ARG A 173 21.13 8.02 12.17
CA ARG A 173 20.64 8.29 10.81
C ARG A 173 19.58 9.39 10.80
N ASP A 174 18.76 9.38 11.83
CA ASP A 174 17.59 10.27 11.99
C ASP A 174 17.31 10.52 13.48
N GLN A 175 16.27 11.28 13.74
CA GLN A 175 15.85 11.62 15.10
C GLN A 175 15.20 10.43 15.85
N ASP A 176 14.62 9.45 15.15
CA ASP A 176 14.05 8.27 15.80
C ASP A 176 15.17 7.38 16.35
N GLU A 177 16.25 7.19 15.57
CA GLU A 177 17.45 6.49 16.04
C GLU A 177 18.14 7.27 17.17
N LEU A 178 18.16 8.61 17.09
CA LEU A 178 18.69 9.44 18.18
C LEU A 178 17.86 9.29 19.45
N TRP A 179 16.52 9.25 19.34
CA TRP A 179 15.64 9.00 20.48
C TRP A 179 15.89 7.63 21.09
N ASP A 180 15.95 6.58 20.27
CA ASP A 180 16.29 5.23 20.71
C ASP A 180 17.62 5.19 21.46
N HIS A 181 18.64 5.85 20.90
CA HIS A 181 19.99 5.92 21.49
C HIS A 181 20.00 6.63 22.85
N LEU A 182 19.30 7.75 22.98
CA LEU A 182 19.34 8.57 24.21
C LEU A 182 18.43 8.04 25.32
N PHE A 183 17.27 7.45 24.97
CA PHE A 183 16.22 7.13 25.93
C PHE A 183 15.82 5.66 25.96
N GLU A 184 15.46 5.06 24.81
CA GLU A 184 14.93 3.68 24.79
C GLU A 184 16.00 2.62 25.07
N ALA A 185 17.26 2.92 24.76
CA ALA A 185 18.39 2.02 25.01
C ALA A 185 18.90 2.06 26.48
N ARG A 186 18.24 2.78 27.39
CA ARG A 186 18.61 2.84 28.81
C ARG A 186 18.24 1.54 29.56
N SER A 187 19.00 1.24 30.62
CA SER A 187 18.66 0.12 31.49
C SER A 187 17.37 0.39 32.29
N ARG A 188 16.71 -0.68 32.71
CA ARG A 188 15.49 -0.59 33.56
C ARG A 188 15.73 0.29 34.80
N ALA A 189 16.87 0.15 35.44
CA ALA A 189 17.22 0.94 36.64
C ALA A 189 17.37 2.45 36.31
N ALA A 190 17.99 2.78 35.17
CA ALA A 190 18.11 4.16 34.72
C ALA A 190 16.76 4.76 34.34
N LEU A 191 15.86 3.98 33.74
CA LEU A 191 14.48 4.41 33.40
C LEU A 191 13.61 4.60 34.66
N ALA A 192 13.88 3.90 35.76
CA ALA A 192 13.18 4.09 37.02
C ALA A 192 13.57 5.41 37.74
N ASP A 193 14.74 5.97 37.42
CA ASP A 193 15.10 7.34 37.85
C ASP A 193 14.38 8.39 36.98
N TRP A 194 13.10 8.55 37.22
CA TRP A 194 12.25 9.44 36.46
C TRP A 194 12.71 10.90 36.48
N ARG A 195 13.43 11.35 37.53
CA ARG A 195 13.95 12.71 37.60
C ARG A 195 15.03 12.96 36.56
N SER A 196 15.93 12.02 36.41
CA SER A 196 16.95 12.04 35.38
C SER A 196 16.33 11.95 33.99
N VAL A 197 15.44 10.97 33.76
CA VAL A 197 14.78 10.76 32.46
C VAL A 197 14.02 12.02 32.02
N PHE A 198 13.12 12.55 32.84
CA PHE A 198 12.33 13.73 32.47
C PHE A 198 13.16 15.02 32.40
N GLY A 199 14.24 15.13 33.18
CA GLY A 199 15.18 16.22 33.03
C GLY A 199 15.88 16.24 31.68
N ASP A 200 16.24 15.06 31.17
CA ASP A 200 16.90 14.89 29.88
C ASP A 200 15.92 15.05 28.71
N VAL A 201 14.71 14.45 28.81
CA VAL A 201 13.63 14.65 27.81
C VAL A 201 13.26 16.14 27.72
N PHE A 202 13.13 16.82 28.85
CA PHE A 202 12.90 18.25 28.87
C PHE A 202 13.97 19.02 28.09
N SER A 203 15.25 18.72 28.40
CA SER A 203 16.37 19.39 27.72
C SER A 203 16.36 19.15 26.22
N TYR A 204 16.13 17.91 25.80
CA TYR A 204 16.01 17.53 24.39
C TYR A 204 14.91 18.32 23.66
N CYS A 205 13.71 18.36 24.24
CA CYS A 205 12.57 19.03 23.61
C CYS A 205 12.67 20.56 23.69
N ALA A 206 13.17 21.13 24.80
CA ALA A 206 13.34 22.56 24.95
C ALA A 206 14.38 23.12 23.97
N MET A 207 15.46 22.39 23.73
CA MET A 207 16.46 22.78 22.74
C MET A 207 15.88 22.75 21.31
N ALA A 208 15.08 21.73 20.97
CA ALA A 208 14.39 21.68 19.67
C ALA A 208 13.42 22.85 19.49
N ARG A 209 12.76 23.26 20.55
CA ARG A 209 11.81 24.41 20.52
C ARG A 209 12.49 25.74 20.18
N LEU A 210 13.76 25.92 20.51
CA LEU A 210 14.49 27.16 20.19
C LEU A 210 14.70 27.38 18.69
N ASP A 211 14.52 26.38 17.88
CA ASP A 211 14.57 26.48 16.41
C ASP A 211 13.36 27.22 15.81
N TYR A 212 12.31 27.45 16.59
CA TYR A 212 11.05 28.00 16.09
C TYR A 212 10.74 29.39 16.61
N GLU A 213 10.41 30.30 15.69
CA GLU A 213 9.99 31.64 16.03
C GLU A 213 8.58 31.66 16.67
N PRO A 214 8.29 32.54 17.62
CA PRO A 214 6.97 32.65 18.25
C PRO A 214 5.82 32.86 17.25
N ALA A 215 6.07 33.60 16.16
CA ALA A 215 5.07 33.82 15.11
C ALA A 215 4.64 32.52 14.40
N VAL A 216 5.57 31.58 14.20
CA VAL A 216 5.26 30.25 13.63
C VAL A 216 4.42 29.44 14.60
N LEU A 217 4.80 29.44 15.90
CA LEU A 217 4.08 28.70 16.95
C LEU A 217 2.67 29.27 17.21
N GLU A 218 2.45 30.56 17.02
CA GLU A 218 1.13 31.18 17.10
C GLU A 218 0.28 30.77 15.87
N ALA A 219 0.83 30.87 14.67
CA ALA A 219 0.12 30.55 13.43
C ALA A 219 -0.33 29.07 13.39
N GLU A 220 0.48 28.17 13.94
CA GLU A 220 0.18 26.74 13.97
C GLU A 220 -0.65 26.30 15.20
N GLY A 221 -1.01 27.24 16.08
CA GLY A 221 -1.88 27.01 17.22
C GLY A 221 -1.21 26.43 18.48
N SER A 222 0.12 26.32 18.54
CA SER A 222 0.85 25.84 19.74
C SER A 222 0.70 26.81 20.92
N LEU A 223 0.87 28.11 20.70
CA LEU A 223 0.78 29.10 21.80
C LEU A 223 -0.65 29.21 22.39
N PRO A 224 -1.76 29.19 21.61
CA PRO A 224 -3.10 29.13 22.17
C PRO A 224 -3.33 27.88 23.05
N ARG A 225 -2.84 26.69 22.61
CA ARG A 225 -2.91 25.43 23.39
C ARG A 225 -2.18 25.59 24.73
N GLU A 226 -0.95 26.08 24.69
CA GLU A 226 -0.12 26.27 25.88
C GLU A 226 -0.74 27.25 26.89
N ARG A 227 -1.31 28.36 26.42
CA ARG A 227 -2.05 29.29 27.27
C ARG A 227 -3.25 28.63 27.95
N HIS A 228 -4.00 27.80 27.20
CA HIS A 228 -5.14 27.07 27.72
C HIS A 228 -4.73 26.02 28.76
N MET A 229 -3.75 25.17 28.44
CA MET A 229 -3.20 24.16 29.34
C MET A 229 -2.65 24.80 30.65
N ALA A 230 -1.87 25.89 30.53
CA ALA A 230 -1.33 26.57 31.69
C ALA A 230 -2.44 27.13 32.61
N ALA A 231 -3.54 27.61 32.02
CA ALA A 231 -4.68 28.08 32.80
C ALA A 231 -5.36 26.94 33.58
N HIS A 232 -5.50 25.76 32.94
CA HIS A 232 -6.01 24.57 33.61
C HIS A 232 -5.07 24.09 34.73
N ILE A 233 -3.78 24.05 34.52
CA ILE A 233 -2.78 23.69 35.53
C ILE A 233 -2.88 24.61 36.73
N ALA A 234 -2.94 25.93 36.48
CA ALA A 234 -3.06 26.95 37.55
C ALA A 234 -4.36 26.81 38.35
N ARG A 235 -5.48 26.42 37.67
CA ARG A 235 -6.75 26.15 38.32
C ARG A 235 -6.68 24.89 39.19
N TRP A 236 -6.20 23.78 38.66
CA TRP A 236 -6.09 22.49 39.37
C TRP A 236 -5.19 22.60 40.60
N ARG A 237 -4.05 23.31 40.47
CA ARG A 237 -3.14 23.56 41.61
C ARG A 237 -3.85 24.24 42.83
N LYS A 238 -4.90 25.02 42.57
CA LYS A 238 -5.70 25.66 43.62
C LYS A 238 -6.83 24.82 44.15
N GLN A 239 -7.26 23.79 43.40
CA GLN A 239 -8.42 22.97 43.70
C GLN A 239 -8.11 21.70 44.48
N VAL A 240 -6.89 21.19 44.38
CA VAL A 240 -6.48 19.94 45.03
C VAL A 240 -5.45 20.21 46.12
N ASP A 241 -5.54 19.42 47.18
CA ASP A 241 -4.56 19.45 48.26
C ASP A 241 -3.56 18.29 48.04
N GLY A 242 -2.43 18.59 47.46
CA GLY A 242 -1.36 17.64 47.16
C GLY A 242 -0.67 17.86 45.80
N PRO A 243 0.30 17.00 45.45
CA PRO A 243 1.04 17.11 44.19
C PRO A 243 0.13 16.98 42.96
N VAL A 244 0.37 17.81 41.96
CA VAL A 244 -0.23 17.74 40.62
C VAL A 244 0.84 17.28 39.65
N VAL A 245 0.61 16.20 38.94
CA VAL A 245 1.49 15.72 37.86
C VAL A 245 0.89 16.15 36.51
N VAL A 246 1.70 16.75 35.68
CA VAL A 246 1.33 17.24 34.34
C VAL A 246 2.08 16.44 33.28
N VAL A 247 1.34 15.70 32.47
CA VAL A 247 1.85 14.83 31.40
C VAL A 247 1.57 15.50 30.07
N THR A 248 2.59 16.03 29.42
CA THR A 248 2.46 16.74 28.14
C THR A 248 3.63 16.41 27.23
N GLY A 249 3.42 16.53 25.92
CA GLY A 249 4.53 16.47 24.97
C GLY A 249 5.65 17.43 25.39
N GLY A 250 6.86 16.93 25.39
CA GLY A 250 8.02 17.64 25.92
C GLY A 250 8.25 19.01 25.26
N PHE A 251 7.80 19.18 24.02
CA PHE A 251 7.88 20.43 23.27
C PHE A 251 7.13 21.59 23.94
N HIS A 252 5.99 21.31 24.60
CA HIS A 252 5.15 22.32 25.25
C HIS A 252 5.62 22.67 26.68
N THR A 253 6.35 21.76 27.31
CA THR A 253 6.64 21.84 28.76
C THR A 253 7.38 23.12 29.18
N SER A 254 8.35 23.60 28.38
CA SER A 254 9.09 24.82 28.71
C SER A 254 8.17 26.05 28.76
N ALA A 255 7.29 26.18 27.76
CA ALA A 255 6.32 27.28 27.72
C ALA A 255 5.29 27.21 28.87
N LEU A 256 4.84 25.97 29.21
CA LEU A 256 3.90 25.79 30.32
C LEU A 256 4.52 26.26 31.66
N ILE A 257 5.78 25.93 31.93
CA ILE A 257 6.50 26.38 33.13
C ILE A 257 6.58 27.90 33.21
N GLU A 258 6.85 28.58 32.09
CA GLU A 258 6.92 30.03 32.02
C GLU A 258 5.56 30.70 32.22
N LEU A 259 4.51 30.12 31.60
CA LEU A 259 3.15 30.66 31.63
C LEU A 259 2.46 30.50 33.00
N LEU A 260 2.90 29.60 33.88
CA LEU A 260 2.27 29.43 35.20
C LEU A 260 2.28 30.70 36.05
N ASP A 261 3.28 31.55 35.88
CA ASP A 261 3.42 32.81 36.64
C ASP A 261 2.60 33.95 36.01
N ALA A 262 2.14 33.80 34.77
CA ALA A 262 1.42 34.83 34.03
C ALA A 262 -0.11 34.87 34.32
N ASN A 263 -0.62 34.01 35.20
CA ASN A 263 -2.07 33.86 35.46
C ASN A 263 -2.91 33.77 34.19
N PRO A 264 -2.65 32.77 33.32
CA PRO A 264 -3.33 32.65 32.04
C PRO A 264 -4.84 32.42 32.24
N VAL A 265 -5.63 32.90 31.27
CA VAL A 265 -7.07 32.70 31.24
C VAL A 265 -7.37 31.61 30.22
N PRO A 266 -8.21 30.60 30.55
CA PRO A 266 -8.58 29.56 29.59
C PRO A 266 -9.35 30.19 28.43
N ALA A 267 -9.25 29.57 27.26
CA ALA A 267 -10.06 29.93 26.11
C ALA A 267 -11.54 29.78 26.41
N ALA A 268 -12.39 30.57 25.76
CA ALA A 268 -13.84 30.43 25.89
C ALA A 268 -14.28 29.02 25.48
N ALA A 269 -15.26 28.46 26.22
CA ALA A 269 -15.79 27.13 25.94
C ALA A 269 -16.32 27.06 24.50
N ALA A 270 -15.78 26.16 23.72
CA ALA A 270 -16.27 25.86 22.38
C ALA A 270 -17.43 24.85 22.47
N ALA A 271 -18.28 24.79 21.45
CA ALA A 271 -19.31 23.76 21.35
C ALA A 271 -18.67 22.34 21.40
N ALA A 272 -19.36 21.38 22.03
CA ALA A 272 -18.80 20.03 22.20
C ALA A 272 -18.65 19.31 20.84
N ALA A 273 -17.45 18.78 20.52
CA ALA A 273 -17.26 17.84 19.43
C ALA A 273 -17.88 16.49 19.80
N ALA A 274 -18.43 15.78 18.82
CA ALA A 274 -18.79 14.40 19.04
C ALA A 274 -17.51 13.57 19.16
N SER A 275 -17.41 12.77 20.22
CA SER A 275 -16.23 11.93 20.48
C SER A 275 -16.65 10.49 20.72
N TRP A 276 -15.85 9.54 20.22
CA TRP A 276 -16.05 8.11 20.35
C TRP A 276 -14.76 7.44 20.76
N LEU A 277 -14.84 6.46 21.65
CA LEU A 277 -13.75 5.51 21.87
C LEU A 277 -13.86 4.39 20.83
N ILE A 278 -12.79 4.16 20.08
CA ILE A 278 -12.78 3.25 18.94
C ILE A 278 -11.62 2.27 19.04
N ARG A 279 -11.78 1.10 18.39
CA ARG A 279 -10.69 0.18 18.16
C ARG A 279 -9.64 0.84 17.26
N TYR A 280 -8.39 0.59 17.56
CA TYR A 280 -7.28 1.08 16.73
C TYR A 280 -6.31 -0.08 16.45
N SER A 281 -5.41 0.06 15.47
CA SER A 281 -4.47 -1.00 15.11
C SER A 281 -3.02 -0.53 15.22
N PHE A 282 -2.10 -1.47 15.41
CA PHE A 282 -0.68 -1.18 15.36
C PHE A 282 -0.22 -0.73 13.99
N GLU A 283 -0.81 -1.28 12.91
CA GLU A 283 -0.52 -0.84 11.54
C GLU A 283 -0.75 0.66 11.36
N ARG A 284 -1.80 1.18 11.98
CA ARG A 284 -2.14 2.60 11.94
C ARG A 284 -1.29 3.45 12.89
N LEU A 285 -0.82 2.86 13.97
CA LEU A 285 0.02 3.52 14.96
C LEU A 285 1.47 3.68 14.46
N ASP A 286 1.86 2.91 13.44
CA ASP A 286 3.22 2.91 12.91
C ASP A 286 3.50 4.22 12.16
N ALA A 287 4.50 4.97 12.62
CA ALA A 287 4.96 6.20 11.99
C ALA A 287 5.37 6.00 10.53
N LEU A 288 5.89 4.81 10.17
CA LEU A 288 6.25 4.45 8.80
C LEU A 288 5.04 4.38 7.85
N ASN A 289 3.82 4.27 8.39
CA ASN A 289 2.58 4.31 7.64
C ASN A 289 1.92 5.70 7.61
N GLY A 290 2.65 6.76 7.99
CA GLY A 290 2.21 8.15 7.90
C GLY A 290 1.55 8.72 9.16
N TYR A 291 1.69 8.06 10.30
CA TYR A 291 1.25 8.60 11.58
C TYR A 291 2.33 9.55 12.16
N GLY A 292 2.11 10.86 12.08
CA GLY A 292 3.12 11.90 12.39
C GLY A 292 3.52 12.05 13.86
N ALA A 293 2.92 11.32 14.79
CA ALA A 293 3.21 11.42 16.23
C ALA A 293 3.64 10.08 16.85
N GLY A 294 3.73 9.03 16.03
CA GLY A 294 4.07 7.71 16.51
C GLY A 294 5.57 7.43 16.52
N MET A 295 5.96 6.45 17.30
CA MET A 295 7.23 5.77 17.09
C MET A 295 7.06 4.68 16.03
N PRO A 296 8.10 4.41 15.19
CA PRO A 296 8.04 3.31 14.22
C PRO A 296 8.03 1.95 14.94
N ALA A 297 7.50 0.93 14.29
CA ALA A 297 7.56 -0.45 14.79
C ALA A 297 6.81 -0.72 16.11
N PRO A 298 5.49 -0.47 16.19
CA PRO A 298 4.74 -0.55 17.45
C PRO A 298 4.77 -1.94 18.14
N ALA A 299 4.83 -3.04 17.39
CA ALA A 299 4.95 -4.36 18.02
C ALA A 299 6.31 -4.58 18.68
N TYR A 300 7.38 -3.97 18.15
CA TYR A 300 8.68 -3.98 18.79
C TYR A 300 8.65 -3.25 20.15
N TYR A 301 8.09 -2.04 20.18
CA TYR A 301 8.00 -1.27 21.44
C TYR A 301 6.99 -1.87 22.42
N GLN A 302 5.97 -2.56 21.94
CA GLN A 302 5.13 -3.36 22.81
C GLN A 302 5.93 -4.48 23.49
N ALA A 303 6.80 -5.17 22.74
CA ALA A 303 7.66 -6.19 23.33
C ALA A 303 8.66 -5.60 24.35
N VAL A 304 9.19 -4.40 24.08
CA VAL A 304 10.03 -3.66 25.04
C VAL A 304 9.24 -3.34 26.31
N TRP A 305 8.01 -2.82 26.16
CA TRP A 305 7.14 -2.53 27.29
C TRP A 305 6.82 -3.77 28.12
N ASP A 306 6.42 -4.86 27.47
CA ASP A 306 6.11 -6.13 28.15
C ASP A 306 7.32 -6.68 28.92
N ALA A 307 8.52 -6.56 28.33
CA ALA A 307 9.76 -6.94 28.97
C ALA A 307 10.10 -6.02 30.17
N LEU A 308 9.83 -4.71 30.08
CA LEU A 308 10.00 -3.78 31.21
C LEU A 308 9.03 -4.08 32.36
N GLN A 309 7.81 -4.54 32.09
CA GLN A 309 6.83 -4.93 33.10
C GLN A 309 7.10 -6.32 33.70
N SER A 310 7.90 -7.16 33.03
CA SER A 310 8.24 -8.50 33.52
C SER A 310 9.13 -8.45 34.77
N PRO A 311 8.85 -9.23 35.83
CA PRO A 311 9.71 -9.33 37.00
C PRO A 311 10.99 -10.12 36.72
N ALA A 312 11.17 -10.68 35.52
CA ALA A 312 12.35 -11.52 35.20
C ALA A 312 13.64 -10.71 35.34
N PRO A 313 14.64 -11.27 36.04
CA PRO A 313 15.94 -10.65 36.15
C PRO A 313 16.67 -10.70 34.81
N GLY A 314 17.42 -9.65 34.48
CA GLY A 314 18.24 -9.59 33.28
C GLY A 314 17.99 -8.37 32.42
N ASP A 315 18.68 -8.33 31.30
CA ASP A 315 18.57 -7.27 30.32
C ASP A 315 17.29 -7.49 29.48
N HIS A 316 16.32 -6.57 29.63
CA HIS A 316 15.05 -6.62 28.93
C HIS A 316 15.22 -6.44 27.41
N GLN A 317 16.19 -5.62 26.98
CA GLN A 317 16.46 -5.36 25.55
C GLN A 317 17.05 -6.60 24.88
N LEU A 318 17.95 -7.32 25.55
CA LEU A 318 18.48 -8.58 25.03
C LEU A 318 17.36 -9.63 24.91
N ALA A 319 16.47 -9.71 25.89
CA ALA A 319 15.32 -10.62 25.82
C ALA A 319 14.42 -10.32 24.62
N VAL A 320 14.14 -9.04 24.34
CA VAL A 320 13.38 -8.60 23.16
C VAL A 320 14.12 -8.94 21.88
N ALA A 321 15.44 -8.68 21.79
CA ALA A 321 16.23 -9.02 20.62
C ALA A 321 16.19 -10.52 20.30
N VAL A 322 16.31 -11.38 21.31
CA VAL A 322 16.21 -12.85 21.17
C VAL A 322 14.82 -13.24 20.66
N ASP A 323 13.76 -12.72 21.26
CA ASP A 323 12.37 -13.00 20.86
C ASP A 323 12.11 -12.59 19.41
N GLN A 324 12.47 -11.35 19.03
CA GLN A 324 12.24 -10.81 17.68
C GLN A 324 12.99 -11.61 16.60
N LEU A 325 14.26 -11.91 16.82
CA LEU A 325 15.09 -12.70 15.89
C LEU A 325 14.61 -14.15 15.76
N THR A 326 14.12 -14.73 16.86
CA THR A 326 13.60 -16.10 16.87
C THR A 326 12.27 -16.19 16.14
N ARG A 327 11.34 -15.24 16.38
CA ARG A 327 10.04 -15.18 15.68
C ARG A 327 10.23 -15.00 14.19
N LEU A 328 11.11 -14.10 13.76
CA LEU A 328 11.39 -13.89 12.34
C LEU A 328 11.85 -15.18 11.66
N ALA A 329 12.74 -15.95 12.31
CA ALA A 329 13.20 -17.22 11.78
C ALA A 329 12.07 -18.28 11.71
N GLN A 330 11.18 -18.30 12.70
CA GLN A 330 10.01 -19.18 12.71
C GLN A 330 9.03 -18.83 11.59
N ASP A 331 8.70 -17.56 11.44
CA ASP A 331 7.76 -17.07 10.42
C ASP A 331 8.29 -17.28 9.01
N SER A 332 9.59 -17.07 8.79
CA SER A 332 10.27 -17.36 7.52
C SER A 332 10.15 -18.84 7.14
N ARG A 333 10.29 -19.75 8.13
CA ARG A 333 10.13 -21.21 7.90
C ARG A 333 8.68 -21.59 7.58
N ALA A 334 7.72 -21.00 8.31
CA ALA A 334 6.30 -21.32 8.14
C ALA A 334 5.76 -20.92 6.77
N ARG A 335 6.32 -19.89 6.14
CA ARG A 335 5.88 -19.40 4.81
C ARG A 335 6.61 -20.04 3.63
N GLY A 336 7.55 -20.94 3.86
CA GLY A 336 8.24 -21.64 2.79
C GLY A 336 9.15 -20.75 1.93
N VAL A 337 9.66 -19.64 2.50
CA VAL A 337 10.60 -18.75 1.81
C VAL A 337 11.84 -19.57 1.42
N GLN A 338 12.35 -19.39 0.20
CA GLN A 338 13.48 -20.17 -0.35
C GLN A 338 14.74 -20.10 0.52
N GLU A 339 14.97 -18.99 1.23
CA GLU A 339 16.08 -18.83 2.17
C GLU A 339 15.59 -18.94 3.61
N ARG A 340 15.76 -20.14 4.20
CA ARG A 340 15.42 -20.41 5.58
C ARG A 340 16.49 -19.86 6.53
N ILE A 341 16.09 -19.02 7.47
CA ILE A 341 16.98 -18.56 8.55
C ILE A 341 17.26 -19.73 9.50
N SER A 342 18.51 -20.09 9.62
CA SER A 342 18.97 -21.18 10.51
C SER A 342 19.12 -20.72 11.96
N THR A 343 19.08 -21.64 12.90
CA THR A 343 19.34 -21.36 14.32
C THR A 343 20.73 -20.75 14.56
N ALA A 344 21.72 -21.17 13.78
CA ALA A 344 23.07 -20.60 13.85
C ALA A 344 23.10 -19.13 13.42
N GLN A 345 22.34 -18.74 12.38
CA GLN A 345 22.21 -17.35 11.97
C GLN A 345 21.48 -16.51 13.01
N VAL A 346 20.43 -17.04 13.66
CA VAL A 346 19.74 -16.36 14.77
C VAL A 346 20.72 -16.12 15.92
N GLN A 347 21.50 -17.13 16.31
CA GLN A 347 22.50 -16.99 17.36
C GLN A 347 23.58 -15.96 16.98
N ALA A 348 24.05 -15.96 15.75
CA ALA A 348 25.00 -14.96 15.24
C ALA A 348 24.40 -13.56 15.28
N ALA A 349 23.13 -13.39 14.88
CA ALA A 349 22.44 -12.10 14.90
C ALA A 349 22.24 -11.56 16.32
N VAL A 350 21.83 -12.41 17.28
CA VAL A 350 21.74 -12.03 18.70
C VAL A 350 23.09 -11.54 19.23
N LEU A 351 24.15 -12.29 18.96
CA LEU A 351 25.50 -11.92 19.40
C LEU A 351 25.97 -10.63 18.73
N GLN A 352 25.65 -10.44 17.43
CA GLN A 352 25.98 -9.23 16.69
C GLN A 352 25.20 -8.02 17.22
N ALA A 353 23.91 -8.16 17.51
CA ALA A 353 23.12 -7.09 18.11
C ALA A 353 23.67 -6.65 19.46
N ALA A 354 24.03 -7.60 20.32
CA ALA A 354 24.65 -7.30 21.62
C ALA A 354 26.02 -6.59 21.49
N ARG A 355 26.81 -6.95 20.47
CA ARG A 355 28.10 -6.29 20.19
C ARG A 355 27.94 -4.90 19.64
N LEU A 356 26.95 -4.69 18.76
CA LEU A 356 26.62 -3.35 18.22
C LEU A 356 26.14 -2.44 19.35
N ALA A 357 25.28 -2.92 20.24
CA ALA A 357 24.83 -2.20 21.41
C ALA A 357 26.01 -1.77 22.30
N ALA A 358 26.90 -2.70 22.61
CA ALA A 358 28.12 -2.40 23.42
C ALA A 358 29.01 -1.37 22.71
N LEU A 359 29.15 -1.45 21.37
CA LEU A 359 29.96 -0.49 20.60
C LEU A 359 29.35 0.91 20.62
N ARG A 360 28.01 1.01 20.62
CA ARG A 360 27.27 2.27 20.66
C ARG A 360 27.03 2.81 22.07
N GLY A 361 27.49 2.11 23.12
CA GLY A 361 27.30 2.50 24.51
C GLY A 361 25.90 2.26 25.07
N HIS A 362 25.09 1.43 24.42
CA HIS A 362 23.75 1.06 24.88
C HIS A 362 23.83 0.05 26.04
N ALA A 363 22.86 0.09 26.94
CA ALA A 363 22.74 -0.90 28.02
C ALA A 363 22.42 -2.31 27.51
N GLY A 364 21.70 -2.40 26.39
CA GLY A 364 21.37 -3.63 25.69
C GLY A 364 20.95 -3.32 24.24
N PRO A 365 20.66 -4.37 23.41
CA PRO A 365 20.36 -4.19 21.98
C PRO A 365 19.06 -3.40 21.75
N GLY A 366 19.15 -2.18 21.22
CA GLY A 366 18.02 -1.39 20.77
C GLY A 366 17.47 -1.85 19.41
N ARG A 367 16.39 -1.24 18.96
CA ARG A 367 15.72 -1.54 17.68
C ARG A 367 16.70 -1.52 16.50
N GLN A 368 17.54 -0.50 16.41
CA GLN A 368 18.50 -0.35 15.32
C GLN A 368 19.63 -1.38 15.37
N ASP A 369 20.10 -1.76 16.58
CA ASP A 369 21.09 -2.82 16.74
C ASP A 369 20.58 -4.17 16.24
N VAL A 370 19.30 -4.46 16.50
CA VAL A 370 18.61 -5.66 16.00
C VAL A 370 18.48 -5.63 14.47
N LEU A 371 18.05 -4.48 13.88
CA LEU A 371 17.92 -4.33 12.43
C LEU A 371 19.28 -4.45 11.70
N ASP A 372 20.32 -3.85 12.23
CA ASP A 372 21.66 -3.93 11.65
C ASP A 372 22.25 -5.36 11.77
N ALA A 373 21.98 -6.05 12.88
CA ALA A 373 22.36 -7.45 13.05
C ALA A 373 21.59 -8.39 12.08
N MET A 374 20.31 -8.15 11.84
CA MET A 374 19.54 -8.88 10.84
C MET A 374 20.15 -8.70 9.44
N ARG A 375 20.45 -7.44 9.06
CA ARG A 375 21.06 -7.14 7.76
C ARG A 375 22.38 -7.88 7.59
N SER A 376 23.24 -7.86 8.60
CA SER A 376 24.58 -8.46 8.51
C SER A 376 24.59 -10.00 8.59
N CYS A 377 23.63 -10.63 9.28
CA CYS A 377 23.64 -12.07 9.51
C CYS A 377 22.66 -12.87 8.62
N PHE A 378 21.59 -12.23 8.13
CA PHE A 378 20.58 -12.92 7.33
C PHE A 378 20.70 -12.63 5.83
N VAL A 379 21.30 -11.48 5.46
CA VAL A 379 21.50 -11.10 4.06
C VAL A 379 22.74 -11.77 3.50
N LYS A 380 22.60 -12.54 2.42
CA LYS A 380 23.71 -13.20 1.72
C LYS A 380 23.82 -12.66 0.30
N GLY A 381 24.97 -12.07 -0.04
CA GLY A 381 25.24 -11.55 -1.37
C GLY A 381 24.77 -10.10 -1.61
N ALA A 382 24.68 -9.70 -2.89
CA ALA A 382 24.20 -8.37 -3.25
C ALA A 382 22.70 -8.23 -2.94
N ILE A 383 22.28 -7.01 -2.56
CA ILE A 383 20.87 -6.69 -2.24
C ILE A 383 20.10 -6.63 -3.59
N ASP A 384 19.81 -7.77 -4.18
CA ASP A 384 19.01 -7.89 -5.38
C ASP A 384 17.64 -8.53 -5.08
N ASP A 385 16.71 -8.45 -6.02
CA ASP A 385 15.26 -8.70 -5.94
C ASP A 385 14.72 -9.86 -5.06
N GLY A 386 15.56 -10.83 -4.69
CA GLY A 386 15.17 -11.95 -3.81
C GLY A 386 15.03 -11.58 -2.33
N MET A 387 15.54 -10.43 -1.89
CA MET A 387 15.61 -10.02 -0.47
C MET A 387 14.45 -9.11 -0.03
N GLN A 388 13.66 -8.59 -0.95
CA GLN A 388 12.51 -7.71 -0.64
C GLN A 388 11.53 -8.41 0.29
N GLY A 389 11.32 -9.72 0.12
CA GLY A 389 10.45 -10.52 0.98
C GLY A 389 10.88 -10.58 2.45
N LEU A 390 12.20 -10.63 2.74
CA LEU A 390 12.70 -10.64 4.12
C LEU A 390 12.48 -9.27 4.80
N PHE A 391 12.72 -8.16 4.09
CA PHE A 391 12.48 -6.83 4.64
C PHE A 391 10.99 -6.57 4.88
N ASP A 392 10.11 -7.06 4.02
CA ASP A 392 8.66 -7.00 4.21
C ASP A 392 8.22 -7.85 5.43
N ASP A 393 8.87 -8.98 5.68
CA ASP A 393 8.62 -9.81 6.85
C ASP A 393 9.08 -9.11 8.13
N VAL A 394 10.27 -8.50 8.13
CA VAL A 394 10.78 -7.70 9.24
C VAL A 394 9.83 -6.53 9.54
N ARG A 395 9.43 -5.79 8.52
CA ARG A 395 8.50 -4.68 8.67
C ARG A 395 7.17 -5.14 9.27
N ARG A 396 6.55 -6.18 8.72
CA ARG A 396 5.28 -6.73 9.24
C ARG A 396 5.39 -7.20 10.69
N GLN A 397 6.48 -7.87 11.05
CA GLN A 397 6.70 -8.34 12.42
C GLN A 397 6.86 -7.17 13.39
N MET A 398 7.64 -6.15 13.01
CA MET A 398 7.91 -4.99 13.86
C MET A 398 6.69 -4.06 13.99
N THR A 399 5.91 -3.90 12.93
CA THR A 399 4.62 -3.18 12.98
C THR A 399 3.59 -3.98 13.78
N GLY A 400 3.45 -5.27 13.50
CA GLY A 400 2.46 -6.14 14.11
C GLY A 400 1.05 -5.93 13.57
N SER A 401 0.14 -6.82 13.96
CA SER A 401 -1.26 -6.83 13.51
C SER A 401 -2.26 -6.71 14.66
N ARG A 402 -1.81 -6.25 15.85
CA ARG A 402 -2.68 -6.15 17.03
C ARG A 402 -3.78 -5.13 16.80
N LEU A 403 -5.00 -5.53 17.09
CA LEU A 403 -6.20 -4.70 17.13
C LEU A 403 -6.70 -4.62 18.58
N GLY A 404 -7.08 -3.43 19.02
CA GLY A 404 -7.59 -3.23 20.37
C GLY A 404 -9.08 -3.57 20.52
N ASP A 405 -9.55 -3.52 21.75
CA ASP A 405 -10.95 -3.75 22.09
C ASP A 405 -11.57 -2.59 22.87
N VAL A 406 -12.85 -2.35 22.64
CA VAL A 406 -13.64 -1.32 23.34
C VAL A 406 -14.94 -1.93 23.88
N PRO A 407 -15.45 -1.42 25.00
CA PRO A 407 -16.71 -1.91 25.57
C PRO A 407 -17.90 -1.60 24.63
N PRO A 408 -18.95 -2.40 24.62
CA PRO A 408 -20.14 -2.16 23.78
C PRO A 408 -20.80 -0.79 24.04
N SER A 409 -20.63 -0.22 25.24
CA SER A 409 -21.12 1.10 25.62
C SER A 409 -20.40 2.27 24.92
N ALA A 410 -19.26 2.02 24.24
CA ALA A 410 -18.52 3.06 23.51
C ALA A 410 -19.27 3.63 22.30
N GLY A 411 -20.33 2.92 21.84
CA GLY A 411 -21.05 3.31 20.63
C GLY A 411 -20.24 3.06 19.34
N SER A 412 -20.76 3.53 18.22
CA SER A 412 -20.08 3.41 16.93
C SER A 412 -20.16 4.74 16.17
N PRO A 413 -19.10 5.14 15.46
CA PRO A 413 -19.10 6.32 14.59
C PRO A 413 -20.18 6.26 13.50
N PRO A 414 -20.66 7.40 12.98
CA PRO A 414 -21.73 7.45 11.98
C PRO A 414 -21.43 6.60 10.74
N LEU A 415 -20.19 6.62 10.22
CA LEU A 415 -19.80 5.83 9.06
C LEU A 415 -19.93 4.31 9.29
N VAL A 416 -19.55 3.83 10.47
CA VAL A 416 -19.73 2.41 10.83
C VAL A 416 -21.20 2.05 10.92
N GLN A 417 -22.03 2.94 11.47
CA GLN A 417 -23.48 2.77 11.52
C GLN A 417 -24.10 2.74 10.13
N ASP A 418 -23.71 3.67 9.24
CA ASP A 418 -24.19 3.69 7.84
C ASP A 418 -23.79 2.42 7.09
N ALA A 419 -22.54 1.99 7.22
CA ALA A 419 -22.04 0.76 6.58
C ALA A 419 -22.77 -0.50 7.09
N ARG A 420 -23.01 -0.61 8.39
CA ARG A 420 -23.82 -1.71 8.96
C ARG A 420 -25.26 -1.67 8.46
N ALA A 421 -25.89 -0.51 8.46
CA ALA A 421 -27.24 -0.33 7.93
C ALA A 421 -27.30 -0.67 6.42
N ALA A 422 -26.32 -0.27 5.63
CA ALA A 422 -26.21 -0.64 4.22
C ALA A 422 -26.06 -2.16 4.04
N ALA A 423 -25.18 -2.81 4.79
CA ALA A 423 -24.99 -4.25 4.75
C ALA A 423 -26.29 -5.01 5.11
N HIS A 424 -27.02 -4.56 6.13
CA HIS A 424 -28.33 -5.12 6.48
C HIS A 424 -29.38 -4.92 5.38
N ARG A 425 -29.46 -3.73 4.76
CA ARG A 425 -30.34 -3.47 3.59
C ARG A 425 -30.04 -4.43 2.44
N HIS A 426 -28.78 -4.85 2.28
CA HIS A 426 -28.37 -5.85 1.29
C HIS A 426 -28.53 -7.29 1.77
N GLY A 427 -29.05 -7.54 2.97
CA GLY A 427 -29.32 -8.86 3.53
C GLY A 427 -28.04 -9.63 3.87
N LEU A 428 -26.98 -8.92 4.28
CA LEU A 428 -25.75 -9.55 4.76
C LEU A 428 -25.88 -9.91 6.22
N ARG A 429 -25.28 -11.02 6.62
CA ARG A 429 -25.14 -11.40 8.03
C ARG A 429 -23.82 -10.87 8.57
N LEU A 430 -23.86 -10.21 9.72
CA LEU A 430 -22.73 -9.48 10.28
C LEU A 430 -22.30 -9.99 11.67
N ASP A 431 -23.06 -10.95 12.25
CA ASP A 431 -23.04 -11.18 13.71
C ASP A 431 -21.95 -12.17 14.18
N ASP A 432 -21.32 -12.93 13.26
CA ASP A 432 -20.43 -14.03 13.61
C ASP A 432 -19.02 -13.97 12.99
N GLY A 433 -18.75 -13.05 12.09
CA GLY A 433 -17.43 -12.94 11.42
C GLY A 433 -17.10 -14.09 10.44
N ASP A 434 -18.02 -15.04 10.24
CA ASP A 434 -17.80 -16.19 9.36
C ASP A 434 -17.74 -15.78 7.88
N LYS A 435 -16.81 -16.38 7.14
CA LYS A 435 -16.71 -16.18 5.69
C LYS A 435 -17.88 -16.84 4.97
N ARG A 436 -18.57 -16.07 4.15
CA ARG A 436 -19.74 -16.50 3.39
C ARG A 436 -19.57 -16.26 1.91
N LEU A 437 -20.11 -17.16 1.10
CA LEU A 437 -20.18 -17.03 -0.33
C LEU A 437 -21.46 -16.30 -0.75
N ALA A 438 -21.33 -15.41 -1.73
CA ALA A 438 -22.44 -14.74 -2.38
C ALA A 438 -22.30 -14.87 -3.89
N ARG A 439 -23.31 -15.44 -4.53
CA ARG A 439 -23.42 -15.55 -5.98
C ARG A 439 -24.50 -14.60 -6.50
N LEU A 440 -24.11 -13.63 -7.33
CA LEU A 440 -24.95 -12.50 -7.74
C LEU A 440 -25.26 -12.56 -9.24
N ASP A 441 -26.55 -12.68 -9.59
CA ASP A 441 -27.04 -12.59 -10.97
C ASP A 441 -27.25 -11.11 -11.33
N LEU A 442 -26.32 -10.55 -12.10
CA LEU A 442 -26.28 -9.11 -12.38
C LEU A 442 -27.29 -8.67 -13.44
N TYR A 443 -27.65 -9.56 -14.35
CA TYR A 443 -28.49 -9.23 -15.50
C TYR A 443 -29.98 -9.32 -15.18
N ARG A 444 -30.40 -10.25 -14.34
CA ARG A 444 -31.81 -10.56 -14.08
C ARG A 444 -32.32 -9.96 -12.77
N LYS A 445 -31.46 -9.69 -11.77
CA LYS A 445 -31.93 -9.34 -10.42
C LYS A 445 -31.35 -7.99 -9.96
N GLU A 446 -32.22 -6.96 -9.92
CA GLU A 446 -31.80 -5.62 -9.46
C GLU A 446 -31.21 -5.62 -8.06
N ARG A 447 -31.78 -6.40 -7.12
CA ARG A 447 -31.23 -6.54 -5.77
C ARG A 447 -29.78 -7.06 -5.78
N HIS A 448 -29.42 -7.91 -6.75
CA HIS A 448 -28.06 -8.44 -6.89
C HIS A 448 -27.12 -7.37 -7.46
N ARG A 449 -27.56 -6.54 -8.39
CA ARG A 449 -26.80 -5.37 -8.88
C ARG A 449 -26.50 -4.38 -7.74
N ARG A 450 -27.48 -4.09 -6.88
CA ARG A 450 -27.28 -3.21 -5.72
C ARG A 450 -26.30 -3.81 -4.72
N ARG A 451 -26.36 -5.13 -4.48
CA ARG A 451 -25.41 -5.84 -3.61
C ARG A 451 -24.01 -5.88 -4.23
N SER A 452 -23.88 -6.10 -5.54
CA SER A 452 -22.62 -6.04 -6.26
C SER A 452 -21.96 -4.67 -6.11
N ARG A 453 -22.72 -3.58 -6.36
CA ARG A 453 -22.21 -2.21 -6.15
C ARG A 453 -21.74 -1.97 -4.72
N PHE A 454 -22.46 -2.49 -3.73
CA PHE A 454 -22.05 -2.38 -2.34
C PHE A 454 -20.73 -3.14 -2.08
N PHE A 455 -20.56 -4.35 -2.63
CA PHE A 455 -19.30 -5.08 -2.49
C PHE A 455 -18.14 -4.39 -3.22
N HIS A 456 -18.36 -3.90 -4.43
CA HIS A 456 -17.37 -3.10 -5.14
C HIS A 456 -17.03 -1.79 -4.41
N LEU A 457 -18.01 -1.14 -3.78
CA LEU A 457 -17.81 0.04 -2.95
C LEU A 457 -16.92 -0.27 -1.75
N MET A 458 -17.24 -1.34 -1.01
CA MET A 458 -16.46 -1.74 0.17
C MET A 458 -15.04 -2.17 -0.22
N GLN A 459 -14.87 -2.81 -1.38
CA GLN A 459 -13.56 -3.13 -1.94
C GLN A 459 -12.80 -1.87 -2.39
N TYR A 460 -13.47 -0.94 -3.05
CA TYR A 460 -12.89 0.36 -3.43
C TYR A 460 -12.41 1.17 -2.24
N LEU A 461 -13.07 1.05 -1.10
CA LEU A 461 -12.68 1.68 0.17
C LEU A 461 -11.67 0.85 0.98
N ASP A 462 -11.16 -0.25 0.45
CA ASP A 462 -10.18 -1.15 1.09
C ASP A 462 -10.61 -1.65 2.47
N THR A 463 -11.91 -1.93 2.64
CA THR A 463 -12.47 -2.33 3.95
C THR A 463 -12.27 -3.79 4.30
N ASP A 464 -11.80 -4.62 3.37
CA ASP A 464 -11.67 -6.08 3.48
C ASP A 464 -12.98 -6.84 3.82
N LEU A 465 -14.14 -6.18 3.66
CA LEU A 465 -15.45 -6.79 3.85
C LEU A 465 -15.71 -7.89 2.84
N ALA A 466 -15.38 -7.66 1.57
CA ALA A 466 -15.73 -8.52 0.47
C ALA A 466 -14.54 -8.69 -0.50
N ARG A 467 -14.35 -9.92 -0.98
CA ARG A 467 -13.34 -10.29 -1.98
C ARG A 467 -14.01 -10.94 -3.18
N TRP A 468 -13.76 -10.37 -4.34
CA TRP A 468 -14.21 -10.92 -5.60
C TRP A 468 -13.47 -12.23 -5.91
N GLN A 469 -14.22 -13.28 -6.30
CA GLN A 469 -13.69 -14.61 -6.62
C GLN A 469 -13.75 -14.89 -8.12
N GLY A 470 -14.75 -14.35 -8.80
CA GLY A 470 -14.92 -14.55 -10.23
C GLY A 470 -16.19 -13.92 -10.78
N GLY A 471 -16.29 -13.90 -12.09
CA GLY A 471 -17.42 -13.30 -12.81
C GLY A 471 -16.98 -12.40 -13.95
N PRO A 472 -17.87 -11.52 -14.44
CA PRO A 472 -17.50 -10.51 -15.42
C PRO A 472 -16.58 -9.47 -14.77
N ASP A 473 -15.45 -9.19 -15.43
CA ASP A 473 -14.51 -8.17 -14.99
C ASP A 473 -14.74 -6.89 -15.78
N PHE A 474 -15.48 -5.94 -15.19
CA PHE A 474 -15.82 -4.68 -15.85
C PHE A 474 -14.64 -3.69 -15.89
N MET A 475 -13.63 -3.83 -15.03
CA MET A 475 -12.43 -2.98 -15.09
C MET A 475 -11.50 -3.41 -16.22
N ALA A 476 -11.27 -4.72 -16.37
CA ALA A 476 -10.48 -5.28 -17.45
C ALA A 476 -11.26 -5.44 -18.77
N GLY A 477 -12.60 -5.33 -18.76
CA GLY A 477 -13.46 -5.54 -19.92
C GLY A 477 -13.51 -7.00 -20.39
N SER A 478 -13.22 -7.96 -19.51
CA SER A 478 -13.11 -9.38 -19.82
C SER A 478 -14.24 -10.19 -19.19
N ARG A 479 -14.54 -11.35 -19.77
CA ARG A 479 -15.58 -12.30 -19.29
C ARG A 479 -16.97 -11.68 -19.14
N LEU A 480 -17.31 -10.69 -19.98
CA LEU A 480 -18.58 -9.95 -19.90
C LEU A 480 -19.80 -10.84 -20.23
N GLU A 481 -19.60 -12.00 -20.81
CA GLU A 481 -20.61 -13.01 -21.07
C GLU A 481 -21.08 -13.77 -19.83
N LEU A 482 -20.32 -13.73 -18.75
CA LEU A 482 -20.67 -14.38 -17.49
C LEU A 482 -21.84 -13.63 -16.82
N LEU A 483 -22.83 -14.38 -16.37
CA LEU A 483 -24.05 -13.83 -15.77
C LEU A 483 -23.90 -13.58 -14.26
N PHE A 484 -22.96 -14.26 -13.62
CA PHE A 484 -22.83 -14.28 -12.18
C PHE A 484 -21.49 -13.73 -11.74
N GLU A 485 -21.52 -12.90 -10.70
CA GLU A 485 -20.36 -12.62 -9.85
C GLU A 485 -20.35 -13.54 -8.64
N GLU A 486 -19.18 -13.97 -8.23
CA GLU A 486 -18.94 -14.76 -7.03
C GLU A 486 -18.05 -13.97 -6.07
N TRP A 487 -18.52 -13.84 -4.83
CA TRP A 487 -17.87 -13.06 -3.77
C TRP A 487 -17.76 -13.87 -2.51
N THR A 488 -16.69 -13.68 -1.76
CA THR A 488 -16.62 -14.05 -0.34
C THR A 488 -16.72 -12.78 0.51
N TYR A 489 -17.48 -12.84 1.61
CA TYR A 489 -17.59 -11.70 2.51
C TYR A 489 -17.62 -12.14 3.97
N ALA A 490 -17.10 -11.28 4.87
CA ALA A 490 -17.19 -11.45 6.33
C ALA A 490 -17.14 -10.07 6.99
N TRP A 491 -17.96 -9.87 8.02
CA TRP A 491 -17.87 -8.66 8.86
C TRP A 491 -16.94 -8.96 10.03
N THR A 492 -15.73 -8.49 9.94
CA THR A 492 -14.68 -8.69 10.95
C THR A 492 -14.41 -7.40 11.72
N PRO A 493 -13.77 -7.46 12.90
CA PRO A 493 -13.29 -6.25 13.58
C PRO A 493 -12.39 -5.37 12.71
N LEU A 494 -11.67 -5.96 11.75
CA LEU A 494 -10.84 -5.23 10.82
C LEU A 494 -11.66 -4.33 9.88
N VAL A 495 -12.83 -4.82 9.43
CA VAL A 495 -13.76 -4.00 8.61
C VAL A 495 -14.17 -2.73 9.36
N GLU A 496 -14.49 -2.85 10.65
CA GLU A 496 -14.85 -1.69 11.47
C GLU A 496 -13.68 -0.74 11.65
N ALA A 497 -12.50 -1.26 11.94
CA ALA A 497 -11.29 -0.44 12.07
C ALA A 497 -11.02 0.36 10.78
N ARG A 498 -11.13 -0.28 9.61
CA ARG A 498 -10.97 0.39 8.32
C ARG A 498 -12.05 1.46 8.06
N LEU A 499 -13.31 1.19 8.39
CA LEU A 499 -14.38 2.19 8.30
C LEU A 499 -14.14 3.38 9.23
N ILE A 500 -13.66 3.13 10.43
CA ILE A 500 -13.31 4.18 11.38
C ILE A 500 -12.21 5.08 10.84
N GLU A 501 -11.20 4.49 10.20
CA GLU A 501 -10.13 5.22 9.53
C GLU A 501 -10.63 6.16 8.45
N LEU A 502 -11.63 5.71 7.70
CA LEU A 502 -12.26 6.47 6.64
C LEU A 502 -13.23 7.55 7.14
N ALA A 503 -13.60 7.52 8.41
CA ALA A 503 -14.54 8.49 9.02
C ALA A 503 -14.03 9.95 8.94
N ALA A 504 -12.74 10.15 8.73
CA ALA A 504 -12.16 11.46 8.43
C ALA A 504 -12.64 12.06 7.11
N ASP A 505 -13.01 11.22 6.14
CA ASP A 505 -13.41 11.63 4.80
C ASP A 505 -14.94 11.84 4.66
N GLY A 506 -15.73 11.40 5.65
CA GLY A 506 -17.18 11.57 5.65
C GLY A 506 -17.90 10.71 6.70
N ALA A 507 -19.17 11.01 6.92
CA ALA A 507 -20.04 10.31 7.86
C ALA A 507 -20.80 9.14 7.21
N THR A 508 -20.83 9.06 5.88
CA THR A 508 -21.51 8.03 5.10
C THR A 508 -20.56 7.41 4.07
N LEU A 509 -20.87 6.17 3.67
CA LEU A 509 -20.11 5.48 2.60
C LEU A 509 -20.10 6.27 1.29
N ALA A 510 -21.20 6.94 0.95
CA ALA A 510 -21.30 7.75 -0.26
C ALA A 510 -20.35 8.96 -0.21
N GLU A 511 -20.28 9.68 0.91
CA GLU A 511 -19.39 10.83 1.10
C GLU A 511 -17.93 10.41 1.00
N VAL A 512 -17.54 9.32 1.67
CA VAL A 512 -16.17 8.80 1.65
C VAL A 512 -15.76 8.35 0.24
N ALA A 513 -16.64 7.63 -0.44
CA ALA A 513 -16.39 7.19 -1.82
C ALA A 513 -16.25 8.39 -2.78
N LEU A 514 -17.11 9.40 -2.61
CA LEU A 514 -17.04 10.65 -3.38
C LEU A 514 -15.73 11.41 -3.10
N ALA A 515 -15.34 11.53 -1.85
CA ALA A 515 -14.07 12.20 -1.47
C ALA A 515 -12.87 11.50 -2.11
N ARG A 516 -12.84 10.17 -2.11
CA ARG A 516 -11.78 9.38 -2.77
C ARG A 516 -11.80 9.57 -4.28
N LEU A 517 -12.97 9.51 -4.93
CA LEU A 517 -13.10 9.70 -6.37
C LEU A 517 -12.63 11.09 -6.80
N LEU A 518 -13.00 12.15 -6.05
CA LEU A 518 -12.56 13.52 -6.33
C LEU A 518 -11.05 13.69 -6.20
N ARG A 519 -10.41 13.02 -5.24
CA ARG A 519 -8.93 13.00 -5.14
C ARG A 519 -8.28 12.33 -6.35
N GLU A 520 -8.83 11.22 -6.82
CA GLU A 520 -8.36 10.54 -8.03
C GLU A 520 -8.58 11.43 -9.28
N GLU A 521 -9.72 12.11 -9.38
CA GLU A 521 -10.02 13.06 -10.45
C GLU A 521 -9.02 14.25 -10.45
N GLN A 522 -8.76 14.83 -9.29
CA GLN A 522 -7.78 15.90 -9.12
C GLN A 522 -6.36 15.45 -9.49
N ALA A 523 -5.98 14.24 -9.11
CA ALA A 523 -4.69 13.66 -9.46
C ALA A 523 -4.50 13.49 -10.98
N LEU A 524 -5.56 13.19 -11.73
CA LEU A 524 -5.53 13.16 -13.20
C LEU A 524 -5.39 14.55 -13.82
N GLY A 525 -5.94 15.58 -13.17
CA GLY A 525 -5.88 16.98 -13.63
C GLY A 525 -4.66 17.77 -13.17
N ALA A 526 -3.78 17.18 -12.36
CA ALA A 526 -2.65 17.89 -11.76
C ALA A 526 -1.68 18.47 -12.82
N ALA A 527 -1.15 19.65 -12.54
CA ALA A 527 -0.20 20.32 -13.42
C ALA A 527 1.07 19.47 -13.61
N GLY A 528 1.53 19.33 -14.86
CA GLY A 528 2.71 18.55 -15.22
C GLY A 528 2.46 17.06 -15.48
N ARG A 529 1.25 16.54 -15.32
CA ARG A 529 0.89 15.19 -15.79
C ARG A 529 0.35 15.22 -17.21
N ALA A 530 0.77 14.25 -18.03
CA ALA A 530 0.20 14.05 -19.35
C ALA A 530 -1.30 13.72 -19.23
N ARG A 531 -2.12 14.24 -20.16
CA ARG A 531 -3.55 13.89 -20.24
C ARG A 531 -3.69 12.42 -20.62
N SER A 532 -4.57 11.69 -19.95
CA SER A 532 -4.81 10.27 -20.22
C SER A 532 -6.31 9.98 -20.29
N ALA A 533 -6.77 9.72 -21.51
CA ALA A 533 -8.15 9.30 -21.77
C ALA A 533 -8.45 7.92 -21.18
N GLY A 534 -7.46 7.00 -21.21
CA GLY A 534 -7.60 5.69 -20.63
C GLY A 534 -7.81 5.73 -19.11
N SER A 535 -7.02 6.55 -18.39
CA SER A 535 -7.19 6.74 -16.95
C SER A 535 -8.53 7.40 -16.60
N ALA A 536 -8.97 8.40 -17.37
CA ALA A 536 -10.26 9.03 -17.16
C ALA A 536 -11.43 8.06 -17.43
N ALA A 537 -11.31 7.19 -18.45
CA ALA A 537 -12.29 6.14 -18.73
C ALA A 537 -12.32 5.07 -17.63
N ALA A 538 -11.19 4.66 -17.09
CA ALA A 538 -11.11 3.74 -15.96
C ALA A 538 -11.81 4.32 -14.71
N LEU A 539 -11.62 5.63 -14.44
CA LEU A 539 -12.31 6.33 -13.36
C LEU A 539 -13.84 6.35 -13.56
N LEU A 540 -14.29 6.53 -14.80
CA LEU A 540 -15.71 6.47 -15.17
C LEU A 540 -16.31 5.07 -14.91
N VAL A 541 -15.62 3.99 -15.33
CA VAL A 541 -16.05 2.60 -15.06
C VAL A 541 -16.14 2.35 -13.55
N ARG A 542 -15.14 2.81 -12.80
CA ARG A 542 -15.08 2.68 -11.35
C ARG A 542 -16.25 3.38 -10.67
N ALA A 543 -16.55 4.61 -11.06
CA ALA A 543 -17.70 5.35 -10.53
C ALA A 543 -19.02 4.60 -10.74
N CYS A 544 -19.21 3.96 -11.90
CA CYS A 544 -20.38 3.12 -12.18
C CYS A 544 -20.41 1.87 -11.28
N LEU A 545 -19.27 1.19 -11.10
CA LEU A 545 -19.15 -0.01 -10.27
C LEU A 545 -19.52 0.26 -8.80
N VAL A 546 -19.07 1.39 -8.27
CA VAL A 546 -19.31 1.74 -6.85
C VAL A 546 -20.65 2.49 -6.65
N GLY A 547 -21.37 2.79 -7.71
CA GLY A 547 -22.71 3.40 -7.64
C GLY A 547 -22.73 4.93 -7.60
N LEU A 548 -21.63 5.63 -7.90
CA LEU A 548 -21.54 7.09 -7.94
C LEU A 548 -22.04 7.69 -9.27
N HIS A 549 -23.26 7.30 -9.68
CA HIS A 549 -23.84 7.69 -10.98
C HIS A 549 -24.08 9.19 -11.13
N GLU A 550 -24.23 9.91 -10.04
CA GLU A 550 -24.40 11.37 -10.05
C GLU A 550 -23.19 12.11 -10.64
N ARG A 551 -22.00 11.48 -10.56
CA ARG A 551 -20.75 12.02 -11.11
C ARG A 551 -20.56 11.75 -12.61
N LEU A 552 -21.41 10.93 -13.23
CA LEU A 552 -21.25 10.55 -14.64
C LEU A 552 -21.14 11.74 -15.60
N PRO A 553 -21.98 12.80 -15.52
CA PRO A 553 -21.86 13.93 -16.44
C PRO A 553 -20.50 14.62 -16.36
N ASP A 554 -19.97 14.81 -15.14
CA ASP A 554 -18.68 15.47 -14.92
C ASP A 554 -17.53 14.61 -15.42
N LEU A 555 -17.57 13.30 -15.14
CA LEU A 555 -16.56 12.33 -15.58
C LEU A 555 -16.56 12.15 -17.11
N LEU A 556 -17.73 12.16 -17.75
CA LEU A 556 -17.82 12.16 -19.22
C LEU A 556 -17.21 13.44 -19.81
N SER A 557 -17.44 14.59 -19.17
CA SER A 557 -16.84 15.86 -19.58
C SER A 557 -15.33 15.86 -19.37
N LEU A 558 -14.84 15.31 -18.25
CA LEU A 558 -13.42 15.11 -17.99
C LEU A 558 -12.79 14.23 -19.07
N LEU A 559 -13.39 13.07 -19.34
CA LEU A 559 -12.92 12.14 -20.35
C LEU A 559 -12.87 12.79 -21.74
N SER A 560 -13.89 13.60 -22.09
CA SER A 560 -13.91 14.35 -23.33
C SER A 560 -12.69 15.26 -23.49
N ARG A 561 -12.37 16.04 -22.45
CA ARG A 561 -11.20 16.94 -22.45
C ARG A 561 -9.88 16.16 -22.52
N HIS A 562 -9.76 15.06 -21.78
CA HIS A 562 -8.55 14.22 -21.82
C HIS A 562 -8.35 13.61 -23.21
N LEU A 563 -9.42 13.17 -23.87
CA LEU A 563 -9.36 12.59 -25.22
C LEU A 563 -8.89 13.60 -26.27
N ASP A 564 -9.24 14.90 -26.10
CA ASP A 564 -8.81 15.94 -27.04
C ASP A 564 -7.32 16.25 -26.95
N ASP A 565 -6.72 16.04 -25.78
CA ASP A 565 -5.33 16.39 -25.49
C ASP A 565 -4.40 15.15 -25.36
N ASP A 566 -4.94 13.92 -25.45
CA ASP A 566 -4.17 12.69 -25.27
C ASP A 566 -3.40 12.31 -26.54
N ALA A 567 -2.10 12.31 -26.44
CA ALA A 567 -1.20 11.92 -27.51
C ALA A 567 -0.68 10.46 -27.39
N ASP A 568 -1.09 9.74 -26.33
CA ASP A 568 -0.70 8.35 -26.13
C ASP A 568 -1.69 7.40 -26.80
N PHE A 569 -1.22 6.69 -27.82
CA PHE A 569 -1.99 5.72 -28.56
C PHE A 569 -2.59 4.60 -27.68
N ALA A 570 -1.80 4.07 -26.73
CA ALA A 570 -2.24 3.04 -25.81
C ALA A 570 -3.37 3.52 -24.90
N SER A 571 -3.26 4.74 -24.39
CA SER A 571 -4.27 5.38 -23.55
C SER A 571 -5.59 5.58 -24.31
N VAL A 572 -5.53 6.08 -25.54
CA VAL A 572 -6.72 6.29 -26.38
C VAL A 572 -7.40 4.97 -26.74
N VAL A 573 -6.62 3.93 -27.11
CA VAL A 573 -7.18 2.59 -27.38
C VAL A 573 -7.80 1.98 -26.13
N GLY A 574 -7.12 2.09 -24.97
CA GLY A 574 -7.67 1.63 -23.68
C GLY A 574 -8.96 2.34 -23.30
N CYS A 575 -9.08 3.64 -23.57
CA CYS A 575 -10.32 4.39 -23.44
C CYS A 575 -11.44 3.79 -24.29
N GLY A 576 -11.15 3.41 -25.54
CA GLY A 576 -12.10 2.74 -26.42
C GLY A 576 -12.65 1.43 -25.84
N HIS A 577 -11.75 0.59 -25.33
CA HIS A 577 -12.14 -0.67 -24.66
C HIS A 577 -13.01 -0.45 -23.42
N ALA A 578 -12.66 0.51 -22.57
CA ALA A 578 -13.44 0.86 -21.38
C ALA A 578 -14.86 1.34 -21.76
N LEU A 579 -14.99 2.17 -22.80
CA LEU A 579 -16.29 2.65 -23.28
C LEU A 579 -17.14 1.53 -23.90
N VAL A 580 -16.53 0.59 -24.65
CA VAL A 580 -17.24 -0.61 -25.16
C VAL A 580 -17.69 -1.49 -24.00
N THR A 581 -16.89 -1.65 -22.97
CA THR A 581 -17.25 -2.39 -21.74
C THR A 581 -18.46 -1.74 -21.07
N LEU A 582 -18.44 -0.42 -20.88
CA LEU A 582 -19.58 0.33 -20.34
C LEU A 582 -20.84 0.16 -21.20
N TRP A 583 -20.68 0.16 -22.51
CA TRP A 583 -21.82 0.00 -23.43
C TRP A 583 -22.39 -1.43 -23.40
N ARG A 584 -21.54 -2.46 -23.40
CA ARG A 584 -21.97 -3.87 -23.32
C ARG A 584 -22.59 -4.19 -21.96
N ALA A 585 -21.99 -3.67 -20.90
CA ALA A 585 -22.43 -3.87 -19.51
C ALA A 585 -23.35 -2.75 -19.00
N ARG A 586 -23.99 -1.98 -19.86
CA ARG A 586 -24.82 -0.82 -19.48
C ARG A 586 -25.96 -1.14 -18.53
N GLU A 587 -26.49 -2.36 -18.59
CA GLU A 587 -27.54 -2.83 -17.67
C GLU A 587 -26.98 -3.09 -16.25
N PRO A 588 -25.97 -3.96 -16.04
CA PRO A 588 -25.39 -4.15 -14.72
C PRO A 588 -24.74 -2.90 -14.14
N LEU A 589 -24.09 -2.08 -14.97
CA LEU A 589 -23.43 -0.85 -14.53
C LEU A 589 -24.38 0.35 -14.37
N GLY A 590 -25.63 0.25 -14.82
CA GLY A 590 -26.63 1.31 -14.65
C GLY A 590 -26.46 2.55 -15.52
N VAL A 591 -25.74 2.43 -16.66
CA VAL A 591 -25.48 3.53 -17.59
C VAL A 591 -26.42 3.52 -18.82
N ARG A 592 -27.49 2.77 -18.77
CA ARG A 592 -28.37 2.44 -19.91
C ARG A 592 -28.89 3.68 -20.67
N GLU A 593 -29.12 4.79 -20.00
CA GLU A 593 -29.74 6.00 -20.55
C GLU A 593 -28.74 7.14 -20.83
N HIS A 594 -27.41 6.87 -20.75
CA HIS A 594 -26.40 7.91 -20.96
C HIS A 594 -25.90 7.97 -22.41
N PRO A 595 -26.45 8.90 -23.25
CA PRO A 595 -26.05 9.04 -24.67
C PRO A 595 -24.59 9.47 -24.84
N GLY A 596 -23.98 10.08 -23.81
CA GLY A 596 -22.58 10.54 -23.84
C GLY A 596 -21.56 9.42 -24.04
N VAL A 597 -21.81 8.19 -23.57
CA VAL A 597 -20.92 7.06 -23.77
C VAL A 597 -20.78 6.74 -25.25
N LEU A 598 -21.90 6.66 -25.99
CA LEU A 598 -21.87 6.40 -27.44
C LEU A 598 -21.19 7.53 -28.20
N ALA A 599 -21.48 8.79 -27.83
CA ALA A 599 -20.83 9.94 -28.44
C ALA A 599 -19.31 9.91 -28.28
N LEU A 600 -18.81 9.56 -27.11
CA LEU A 600 -17.37 9.41 -26.86
C LEU A 600 -16.76 8.21 -27.60
N MET A 601 -17.43 7.05 -27.64
CA MET A 601 -16.97 5.91 -28.44
C MET A 601 -16.73 6.31 -29.91
N ARG A 602 -17.64 7.09 -30.49
CA ARG A 602 -17.53 7.60 -31.89
C ARG A 602 -16.33 8.54 -32.06
N ARG A 603 -15.91 9.26 -31.03
CA ARG A 603 -14.76 10.17 -31.08
C ARG A 603 -13.42 9.44 -30.87
N VAL A 604 -13.39 8.39 -30.07
CA VAL A 604 -12.17 7.60 -29.80
C VAL A 604 -11.64 6.95 -31.08
N TRP A 605 -12.51 6.43 -31.95
CA TRP A 605 -12.09 5.75 -33.16
C TRP A 605 -11.22 6.63 -34.09
N PRO A 606 -11.69 7.82 -34.54
CA PRO A 606 -10.83 8.69 -35.38
C PRO A 606 -9.61 9.22 -34.60
N ALA A 607 -9.70 9.43 -33.29
CA ALA A 607 -8.52 9.85 -32.50
C ALA A 607 -7.44 8.76 -32.48
N ALA A 608 -7.79 7.51 -32.27
CA ALA A 608 -6.86 6.39 -32.33
C ALA A 608 -6.25 6.21 -33.73
N LEU A 609 -7.07 6.34 -34.79
CA LEU A 609 -6.60 6.30 -36.17
C LEU A 609 -5.67 7.46 -36.53
N PHE A 610 -5.86 8.62 -35.91
CA PHE A 610 -4.97 9.78 -36.09
C PHE A 610 -3.59 9.54 -35.50
N LEU A 611 -3.50 8.90 -34.34
CA LEU A 611 -2.24 8.61 -33.65
C LEU A 611 -1.48 7.39 -34.25
N LEU A 612 -2.18 6.51 -34.96
CA LEU A 612 -1.63 5.26 -35.49
C LEU A 612 -0.37 5.43 -36.35
N PRO A 613 -0.19 6.44 -37.21
CA PRO A 613 1.06 6.66 -37.96
C PRO A 613 2.29 6.82 -37.08
N GLY A 614 2.16 7.34 -35.85
CA GLY A 614 3.25 7.49 -34.90
C GLY A 614 3.90 6.16 -34.48
N LEU A 615 3.23 5.02 -34.69
CA LEU A 615 3.80 3.71 -34.43
C LEU A 615 4.95 3.33 -35.40
N ALA A 616 5.04 4.00 -36.56
CA ALA A 616 6.09 3.74 -37.55
C ALA A 616 7.50 3.94 -36.97
N ASP A 617 7.67 4.89 -36.06
CA ASP A 617 8.97 5.27 -35.47
C ASP A 617 9.28 4.55 -34.16
N THR A 618 8.58 3.43 -33.86
CA THR A 618 8.77 2.67 -32.62
C THR A 618 10.15 2.04 -32.54
N GLY A 619 10.88 2.31 -31.45
CA GLY A 619 12.17 1.67 -31.16
C GLY A 619 12.03 0.17 -30.83
N MET A 620 13.16 -0.57 -30.91
CA MET A 620 13.18 -2.03 -30.72
C MET A 620 12.55 -2.48 -29.39
N ASP A 621 12.92 -1.83 -28.29
CA ASP A 621 12.47 -2.24 -26.94
C ASP A 621 10.96 -2.04 -26.73
N GLY A 622 10.33 -1.14 -27.47
CA GLY A 622 8.90 -0.86 -27.38
C GLY A 622 8.02 -1.60 -28.39
N GLU A 623 8.60 -2.24 -29.39
CA GLU A 623 7.86 -2.71 -30.55
C GLU A 623 6.81 -3.78 -30.21
N GLY A 624 7.15 -4.75 -29.36
CA GLY A 624 6.20 -5.79 -28.92
C GLY A 624 4.98 -5.21 -28.21
N ALA A 625 5.16 -4.21 -27.34
CA ALA A 625 4.07 -3.52 -26.66
C ALA A 625 3.18 -2.78 -27.66
N GLN A 626 3.76 -2.09 -28.65
CA GLN A 626 3.00 -1.35 -29.67
C GLN A 626 2.27 -2.29 -30.64
N VAL A 627 2.84 -3.46 -30.98
CA VAL A 627 2.11 -4.51 -31.70
C VAL A 627 0.88 -4.91 -30.91
N GLY A 628 1.00 -5.14 -29.60
CA GLY A 628 -0.15 -5.43 -28.72
C GLY A 628 -1.22 -4.34 -28.77
N GLN A 629 -0.84 -3.07 -28.80
CA GLN A 629 -1.77 -1.94 -28.89
C GLN A 629 -2.46 -1.86 -30.27
N LEU A 630 -1.76 -2.22 -31.33
CA LEU A 630 -2.34 -2.29 -32.67
C LEU A 630 -3.42 -3.39 -32.75
N LEU A 631 -3.16 -4.56 -32.17
CA LEU A 631 -4.12 -5.65 -32.04
C LEU A 631 -5.32 -5.22 -31.20
N ALA A 632 -5.08 -4.51 -30.10
CA ALA A 632 -6.12 -3.95 -29.24
C ALA A 632 -7.00 -2.95 -29.99
N LEU A 633 -6.45 -2.09 -30.85
CA LEU A 633 -7.24 -1.18 -31.69
C LEU A 633 -8.21 -1.95 -32.62
N ARG A 634 -7.70 -2.99 -33.30
CA ARG A 634 -8.55 -3.84 -34.15
C ARG A 634 -9.69 -4.49 -33.35
N GLU A 635 -9.36 -5.03 -32.17
CA GLU A 635 -10.37 -5.66 -31.29
C GLU A 635 -11.39 -4.62 -30.78
N PHE A 636 -10.95 -3.41 -30.41
CA PHE A 636 -11.86 -2.31 -30.09
C PHE A 636 -12.83 -2.04 -31.23
N GLY A 637 -12.35 -1.89 -32.47
CA GLY A 637 -13.21 -1.65 -33.64
C GLY A 637 -14.21 -2.79 -33.88
N ARG A 638 -13.77 -4.08 -33.76
CA ARG A 638 -14.65 -5.25 -33.86
C ARG A 638 -15.69 -5.27 -32.74
N ALA A 639 -15.27 -5.06 -31.51
CA ALA A 639 -16.12 -5.06 -30.33
C ALA A 639 -17.17 -3.94 -30.40
N ALA A 640 -16.79 -2.74 -30.87
CA ALA A 640 -17.71 -1.62 -31.06
C ALA A 640 -18.75 -1.91 -32.16
N ARG A 641 -18.32 -2.46 -33.30
CA ARG A 641 -19.22 -2.88 -34.37
C ARG A 641 -20.23 -3.95 -33.94
N SER A 642 -19.76 -4.93 -33.18
CA SER A 642 -20.60 -6.00 -32.62
C SER A 642 -21.61 -5.50 -31.56
N ALA A 643 -21.25 -4.44 -30.84
CA ALA A 643 -22.08 -3.91 -29.75
C ALA A 643 -23.17 -2.94 -30.22
N LEU A 644 -23.08 -2.40 -31.45
CA LEU A 644 -23.96 -1.38 -31.99
C LEU A 644 -24.92 -1.95 -33.08
N PRO A 645 -26.07 -1.32 -33.30
CA PRO A 645 -26.92 -1.64 -34.44
C PRO A 645 -26.16 -1.44 -35.77
N VAL A 646 -26.34 -2.32 -36.75
CA VAL A 646 -25.61 -2.39 -38.01
C VAL A 646 -25.51 -1.04 -38.75
N ARG A 647 -26.58 -0.24 -38.77
CA ARG A 647 -26.55 1.08 -39.39
C ARG A 647 -25.65 2.09 -38.67
N GLU A 648 -25.59 2.02 -37.35
CA GLU A 648 -24.78 2.93 -36.54
C GLU A 648 -23.30 2.50 -36.53
N ALA A 649 -23.06 1.20 -36.52
CA ALA A 649 -21.74 0.62 -36.56
C ALA A 649 -20.99 0.91 -37.86
N GLY A 650 -21.68 0.81 -39.01
CA GLY A 650 -21.08 1.01 -40.32
C GLY A 650 -20.60 2.44 -40.58
N LEU A 651 -21.30 3.43 -40.01
CA LEU A 651 -20.96 4.86 -40.17
C LEU A 651 -19.89 5.33 -39.17
N ALA A 652 -19.78 4.71 -38.02
CA ALA A 652 -18.94 5.20 -36.92
C ALA A 652 -17.60 4.47 -36.78
N PHE A 653 -17.54 3.22 -37.26
CA PHE A 653 -16.36 2.34 -37.08
C PHE A 653 -16.04 1.60 -38.37
N GLU A 654 -15.83 2.36 -39.47
CA GLU A 654 -15.58 1.78 -40.76
C GLU A 654 -14.23 1.03 -40.80
N ALA A 655 -14.28 -0.26 -41.13
CA ALA A 655 -13.05 -1.07 -41.18
C ALA A 655 -12.08 -0.55 -42.26
N GLY A 656 -12.60 -0.01 -43.37
CA GLY A 656 -11.80 0.57 -44.42
C GLY A 656 -10.92 1.74 -43.97
N ASP A 657 -11.31 2.48 -42.92
CA ASP A 657 -10.47 3.56 -42.37
C ASP A 657 -9.20 2.97 -41.72
N LEU A 658 -9.35 1.92 -40.92
CA LEU A 658 -8.23 1.19 -40.34
C LEU A 658 -7.33 0.60 -41.43
N HIS A 659 -7.95 -0.10 -42.41
CA HIS A 659 -7.20 -0.70 -43.50
C HIS A 659 -6.36 0.31 -44.28
N ARG A 660 -6.90 1.49 -44.60
CA ARG A 660 -6.12 2.57 -45.26
C ARG A 660 -4.92 3.01 -44.43
N ARG A 661 -5.07 3.12 -43.09
CA ARG A 661 -3.97 3.49 -42.20
C ARG A 661 -2.92 2.39 -42.11
N LEU A 662 -3.34 1.13 -42.00
CA LEU A 662 -2.44 -0.03 -41.98
C LEU A 662 -1.67 -0.16 -43.31
N GLN A 663 -2.32 0.06 -44.47
CA GLN A 663 -1.66 0.10 -45.79
C GLN A 663 -0.60 1.22 -45.85
N ALA A 664 -0.89 2.39 -45.31
CA ALA A 664 0.07 3.48 -45.24
C ALA A 664 1.28 3.13 -44.38
N LEU A 665 1.09 2.44 -43.24
CA LEU A 665 2.21 1.94 -42.40
C LEU A 665 3.09 0.93 -43.16
N THR A 666 2.48 -0.05 -43.85
CA THR A 666 3.24 -1.06 -44.59
C THR A 666 4.03 -0.47 -45.78
N ALA A 667 3.50 0.60 -46.40
CA ALA A 667 4.16 1.35 -47.47
C ALA A 667 5.31 2.22 -46.99
N THR A 668 5.38 2.58 -45.71
CA THR A 668 6.42 3.41 -45.13
C THR A 668 7.72 2.63 -44.94
N ARG A 669 8.81 3.02 -45.68
CA ARG A 669 10.07 2.30 -45.60
C ARG A 669 10.69 2.26 -44.19
N ALA A 670 10.54 3.36 -43.44
CA ALA A 670 11.09 3.51 -42.09
C ALA A 670 10.19 2.85 -41.01
N CYS A 671 9.05 2.24 -41.39
CA CYS A 671 8.19 1.60 -40.42
C CYS A 671 8.90 0.48 -39.67
N ALA A 672 8.81 0.50 -38.38
CA ALA A 672 9.33 -0.55 -37.48
C ALA A 672 8.91 -1.94 -37.97
N PRO A 673 9.87 -2.89 -38.15
CA PRO A 673 9.58 -4.16 -38.83
C PRO A 673 8.44 -4.97 -38.21
N GLY A 674 8.35 -5.05 -36.88
CA GLY A 674 7.28 -5.79 -36.20
C GLY A 674 5.91 -5.12 -36.35
N ILE A 675 5.86 -3.79 -36.32
CA ILE A 675 4.62 -3.04 -36.62
C ILE A 675 4.15 -3.31 -38.05
N CYS A 676 5.12 -3.29 -39.01
CA CYS A 676 4.83 -3.60 -40.41
C CYS A 676 4.31 -5.05 -40.57
N GLY A 677 4.92 -6.03 -39.89
CA GLY A 677 4.49 -7.42 -39.89
C GLY A 677 3.08 -7.62 -39.34
N ALA A 678 2.79 -6.99 -38.19
CA ALA A 678 1.47 -7.04 -37.59
C ALA A 678 0.41 -6.36 -38.50
N ALA A 679 0.71 -5.21 -39.08
CA ALA A 679 -0.19 -4.50 -39.99
C ALA A 679 -0.51 -5.34 -41.23
N ALA A 680 0.49 -5.99 -41.83
CA ALA A 680 0.32 -6.90 -42.97
C ALA A 680 -0.57 -8.09 -42.63
N ALA A 681 -0.32 -8.73 -41.47
CA ALA A 681 -1.15 -9.84 -40.99
C ALA A 681 -2.63 -9.40 -40.79
N LEU A 682 -2.88 -8.24 -40.18
CA LEU A 682 -4.24 -7.72 -39.97
C LEU A 682 -4.94 -7.40 -41.30
N LEU A 683 -4.25 -6.81 -42.28
CA LEU A 683 -4.82 -6.53 -43.61
C LEU A 683 -5.22 -7.82 -44.33
N PHE A 684 -4.41 -8.86 -44.22
CA PHE A 684 -4.71 -10.16 -44.80
C PHE A 684 -5.87 -10.86 -44.09
N LEU A 685 -5.85 -10.92 -42.75
CA LEU A 685 -6.93 -11.53 -41.97
C LEU A 685 -8.28 -10.87 -42.17
N ASP A 686 -8.31 -9.57 -42.36
CA ASP A 686 -9.54 -8.82 -42.62
C ASP A 686 -9.99 -8.83 -44.09
N GLY A 687 -9.25 -9.54 -44.95
CA GLY A 687 -9.56 -9.66 -46.39
C GLY A 687 -9.34 -8.39 -47.18
N ALA A 688 -8.62 -7.42 -46.64
CA ALA A 688 -8.23 -6.20 -47.35
C ALA A 688 -7.04 -6.42 -48.29
N TRP A 689 -6.24 -7.45 -48.05
CA TRP A 689 -5.15 -7.94 -48.89
C TRP A 689 -5.39 -9.37 -49.32
N ASP A 690 -4.95 -9.68 -50.53
CA ASP A 690 -4.86 -11.07 -51.06
C ASP A 690 -3.44 -11.65 -50.89
N GLU A 691 -3.24 -12.90 -51.33
CA GLU A 691 -1.94 -13.57 -51.28
C GLU A 691 -0.86 -12.85 -52.10
N GLN A 692 -1.24 -12.17 -53.17
CA GLN A 692 -0.27 -11.42 -54.01
C GLN A 692 0.22 -10.16 -53.32
N ASP A 693 -0.66 -9.47 -52.60
CA ASP A 693 -0.29 -8.27 -51.81
C ASP A 693 0.68 -8.63 -50.69
N LEU A 694 0.38 -9.71 -49.98
CA LEU A 694 1.27 -10.23 -48.91
C LEU A 694 2.61 -10.68 -49.50
N SER A 695 2.61 -11.42 -50.59
CA SER A 695 3.84 -11.89 -51.25
C SER A 695 4.72 -10.74 -51.71
N ARG A 696 4.14 -9.69 -52.26
CA ARG A 696 4.84 -8.48 -52.72
C ARG A 696 5.57 -7.79 -51.57
N LEU A 697 4.91 -7.66 -50.40
CA LEU A 697 5.53 -7.08 -49.22
C LEU A 697 6.66 -7.97 -48.69
N LEU A 698 6.47 -9.29 -48.65
CA LEU A 698 7.50 -10.26 -48.22
C LEU A 698 8.75 -10.19 -49.11
N GLU A 699 8.58 -10.09 -50.43
CA GLU A 699 9.71 -9.91 -51.35
C GLU A 699 10.47 -8.60 -51.07
N GLN A 700 9.79 -7.54 -50.72
CA GLN A 700 10.41 -6.25 -50.36
C GLN A 700 11.13 -6.31 -49.02
N ARG A 701 10.59 -6.98 -48.03
CA ARG A 701 11.10 -7.02 -46.63
C ARG A 701 12.14 -8.11 -46.41
N PHE A 702 12.12 -9.19 -47.20
CA PHE A 702 13.05 -10.32 -47.15
C PHE A 702 14.01 -10.39 -48.34
N GLY A 703 13.95 -9.37 -49.23
CA GLY A 703 14.79 -9.32 -50.41
C GLY A 703 16.26 -8.91 -50.11
N ALA A 704 17.06 -8.79 -51.17
CA ALA A 704 18.48 -8.42 -51.08
C ALA A 704 18.66 -7.07 -50.32
N GLY A 705 19.32 -7.12 -49.15
CA GLY A 705 19.54 -5.97 -48.26
C GLY A 705 18.70 -5.96 -46.96
N ALA A 706 17.82 -6.94 -46.76
CA ALA A 706 17.14 -7.13 -45.48
C ALA A 706 18.15 -7.62 -44.43
N THR A 707 18.15 -6.98 -43.25
CA THR A 707 18.94 -7.50 -42.13
C THR A 707 18.23 -8.69 -41.47
N PRO A 708 18.95 -9.70 -40.97
CA PRO A 708 18.34 -10.80 -40.22
C PRO A 708 17.49 -10.29 -39.05
N GLN A 709 17.95 -9.25 -38.36
CA GLN A 709 17.27 -8.61 -37.25
C GLN A 709 15.90 -8.06 -37.64
N ASP A 710 15.81 -7.29 -38.72
CA ASP A 710 14.56 -6.71 -39.19
C ASP A 710 13.56 -7.79 -39.66
N ALA A 711 14.09 -8.85 -40.28
CA ALA A 711 13.27 -9.98 -40.71
C ALA A 711 12.65 -10.76 -39.55
N VAL A 712 13.43 -11.00 -38.49
CA VAL A 712 12.91 -11.65 -37.25
C VAL A 712 11.88 -10.78 -36.58
N ARG A 713 12.12 -9.47 -36.44
CA ARG A 713 11.16 -8.52 -35.87
C ARG A 713 9.86 -8.47 -36.68
N PHE A 714 9.95 -8.42 -38.03
CA PHE A 714 8.79 -8.47 -38.89
C PHE A 714 7.98 -9.76 -38.66
N LEU A 715 8.67 -10.93 -38.65
CA LEU A 715 8.03 -12.20 -38.37
C LEU A 715 7.37 -12.24 -37.00
N SER A 716 8.05 -11.74 -35.96
CA SER A 716 7.50 -11.67 -34.58
C SER A 716 6.20 -10.88 -34.55
N GLY A 717 6.15 -9.72 -35.21
CA GLY A 717 4.92 -8.92 -35.31
C GLY A 717 3.80 -9.61 -36.08
N LEU A 718 4.15 -10.27 -37.19
CA LEU A 718 3.19 -11.03 -37.99
C LEU A 718 2.63 -12.22 -37.20
N MET A 719 3.50 -12.98 -36.52
CA MET A 719 3.10 -14.11 -35.68
C MET A 719 2.27 -13.70 -34.44
N ALA A 720 2.56 -12.55 -33.85
CA ALA A 720 1.77 -12.02 -32.77
C ALA A 720 0.33 -11.67 -33.21
N ALA A 721 0.15 -11.25 -34.47
CA ALA A 721 -1.14 -10.90 -35.04
C ALA A 721 -1.90 -12.11 -35.61
N ALA A 722 -1.18 -13.06 -36.23
CA ALA A 722 -1.77 -14.17 -36.96
C ALA A 722 -0.79 -15.35 -37.08
N PRO A 723 -0.58 -16.13 -36.03
CA PRO A 723 0.35 -17.26 -36.05
C PRO A 723 -0.04 -18.33 -37.09
N GLU A 724 -1.33 -18.46 -37.37
CA GLU A 724 -1.86 -19.42 -38.36
C GLU A 724 -1.44 -19.09 -39.81
N LEU A 725 -0.99 -17.90 -40.13
CA LEU A 725 -0.59 -17.55 -41.49
C LEU A 725 0.63 -18.37 -41.96
N LEU A 726 1.54 -18.65 -41.02
CA LEU A 726 2.71 -19.48 -41.38
C LEU A 726 2.30 -20.94 -41.72
N LEU A 727 1.20 -21.43 -41.13
CA LEU A 727 0.66 -22.76 -41.40
C LEU A 727 -0.14 -22.80 -42.71
N THR A 728 -0.89 -21.72 -42.98
CA THR A 728 -1.87 -21.71 -44.07
C THR A 728 -1.34 -21.13 -45.38
N GLN A 729 -0.28 -20.28 -45.34
CA GLN A 729 0.23 -19.56 -46.51
C GLN A 729 1.57 -20.16 -47.02
N PRO A 730 1.54 -20.96 -48.15
CA PRO A 730 2.77 -21.56 -48.69
C PRO A 730 3.81 -20.52 -49.15
N GLY A 731 3.36 -19.36 -49.62
CA GLY A 731 4.22 -18.25 -50.02
C GLY A 731 5.07 -17.69 -48.87
N LEU A 732 4.43 -17.49 -47.71
CA LEU A 732 5.11 -17.01 -46.48
C LEU A 732 6.13 -18.05 -45.99
N ARG A 733 5.76 -19.34 -45.92
CA ARG A 733 6.71 -20.44 -45.56
C ARG A 733 7.93 -20.46 -46.44
N ARG A 734 7.74 -20.38 -47.76
CA ARG A 734 8.85 -20.40 -48.76
C ARG A 734 9.76 -19.18 -48.54
N ALA A 735 9.21 -17.98 -48.43
CA ALA A 735 9.97 -16.75 -48.20
C ALA A 735 10.79 -16.84 -46.92
N PHE A 736 10.16 -17.29 -45.82
CA PHE A 736 10.82 -17.45 -44.52
C PHE A 736 11.92 -18.55 -44.57
N ASN A 737 11.65 -19.73 -45.15
CA ASN A 737 12.64 -20.78 -45.29
C ASN A 737 13.84 -20.36 -46.12
N THR A 738 13.62 -19.63 -47.22
CA THR A 738 14.68 -19.11 -48.06
C THR A 738 15.55 -18.09 -47.32
N LEU A 739 14.90 -17.20 -46.52
CA LEU A 739 15.58 -16.20 -45.75
C LEU A 739 16.49 -16.84 -44.69
N VAL A 740 15.94 -17.74 -43.86
CA VAL A 740 16.69 -18.38 -42.77
C VAL A 740 17.82 -19.23 -43.36
N GLY A 741 17.56 -19.94 -44.49
CA GLY A 741 18.57 -20.72 -45.19
C GLY A 741 19.70 -19.88 -45.82
N SER A 742 19.51 -18.56 -45.94
CA SER A 742 20.54 -17.63 -46.46
C SER A 742 21.49 -17.10 -45.37
N TRP A 743 21.16 -17.34 -44.10
CA TRP A 743 21.99 -16.84 -43.00
C TRP A 743 23.22 -17.72 -42.77
N ASP A 744 24.31 -17.07 -42.33
CA ASP A 744 25.44 -17.81 -41.80
C ASP A 744 25.12 -18.36 -40.39
N GLU A 745 25.89 -19.32 -39.94
CA GLU A 745 25.70 -20.02 -38.67
C GLU A 745 25.69 -19.04 -37.47
N ALA A 746 26.56 -18.05 -37.50
CA ALA A 746 26.67 -17.05 -36.41
C ALA A 746 25.40 -16.20 -36.30
N SER A 747 24.84 -15.75 -37.42
CA SER A 747 23.56 -15.03 -37.46
C SER A 747 22.41 -15.91 -37.05
N PHE A 748 22.38 -17.18 -37.48
CA PHE A 748 21.32 -18.10 -37.08
C PHE A 748 21.31 -18.33 -35.56
N ILE A 749 22.47 -18.63 -34.96
CA ILE A 749 22.57 -18.84 -33.50
C ILE A 749 22.18 -17.58 -32.73
N ARG A 750 22.61 -16.41 -33.22
CA ARG A 750 22.30 -15.12 -32.59
C ARG A 750 20.80 -14.84 -32.51
N TYR A 751 20.05 -15.14 -33.58
CA TYR A 751 18.60 -14.83 -33.63
C TYR A 751 17.70 -16.00 -33.31
N LEU A 752 18.24 -17.16 -33.00
CA LEU A 752 17.48 -18.36 -32.60
C LEU A 752 16.59 -18.14 -31.36
N PRO A 753 17.02 -17.38 -30.31
CA PRO A 753 16.14 -17.07 -29.18
C PRO A 753 14.89 -16.27 -29.60
N ASP A 754 15.07 -15.28 -30.47
CA ASP A 754 13.96 -14.42 -30.92
C ASP A 754 13.00 -15.21 -31.84
N LEU A 755 13.53 -16.07 -32.70
CA LEU A 755 12.72 -17.00 -33.49
C LEU A 755 11.91 -17.95 -32.59
N ARG A 756 12.56 -18.53 -31.58
CA ARG A 756 11.85 -19.36 -30.60
C ARG A 756 10.72 -18.60 -29.91
N LEU A 757 10.98 -17.37 -29.51
CA LEU A 757 9.96 -16.52 -28.88
C LEU A 757 8.80 -16.25 -29.84
N ALA A 758 9.05 -15.98 -31.13
CA ALA A 758 8.00 -15.77 -32.13
C ALA A 758 7.09 -16.98 -32.31
N PHE A 759 7.64 -18.20 -32.15
CA PHE A 759 6.90 -19.45 -32.28
C PHE A 759 6.16 -19.92 -31.01
N THR A 760 6.35 -19.26 -29.88
CA THR A 760 5.66 -19.64 -28.62
C THR A 760 4.13 -19.51 -28.69
N GLY A 761 3.61 -18.73 -29.63
CA GLY A 761 2.17 -18.63 -29.88
C GLY A 761 1.54 -19.85 -30.57
N LEU A 762 2.35 -20.77 -31.14
CA LEU A 762 1.85 -22.00 -31.78
C LEU A 762 1.60 -23.10 -30.74
N LYS A 763 0.53 -23.86 -30.95
CA LYS A 763 0.28 -25.07 -30.19
C LYS A 763 1.26 -26.19 -30.61
N PRO A 764 1.50 -27.19 -29.76
CA PRO A 764 2.41 -28.31 -30.09
C PRO A 764 2.10 -29.00 -31.45
N GLN A 765 0.81 -29.24 -31.74
CA GLN A 765 0.40 -29.81 -33.02
C GLN A 765 0.70 -28.88 -34.20
N GLU A 766 0.44 -27.58 -34.06
CA GLU A 766 0.73 -26.57 -35.08
C GLU A 766 2.23 -26.46 -35.35
N THR A 767 3.08 -26.61 -34.31
CA THR A 767 4.54 -26.67 -34.46
C THR A 767 4.96 -27.92 -35.24
N SER A 768 4.34 -29.09 -34.98
CA SER A 768 4.60 -30.32 -35.72
C SER A 768 4.18 -30.21 -37.21
N ASP A 769 2.99 -29.66 -37.46
CA ASP A 769 2.48 -29.45 -38.84
C ASP A 769 3.40 -28.50 -39.62
N LEU A 770 3.94 -27.46 -38.94
CA LEU A 770 4.92 -26.54 -39.55
C LEU A 770 6.24 -27.27 -39.88
N ALA A 771 6.74 -28.10 -38.96
CA ALA A 771 7.96 -28.86 -39.14
C ALA A 771 7.83 -29.83 -40.33
N GLU A 772 6.73 -30.54 -40.46
CA GLU A 772 6.44 -31.42 -41.62
C GLU A 772 6.42 -30.62 -42.92
N ALA A 773 5.71 -29.48 -42.93
CA ALA A 773 5.63 -28.62 -44.12
C ALA A 773 7.00 -28.06 -44.54
N LEU A 774 7.87 -27.76 -43.60
CA LEU A 774 9.24 -27.28 -43.85
C LEU A 774 10.15 -28.44 -44.31
N ALA A 775 10.00 -29.66 -43.77
CA ALA A 775 10.71 -30.85 -44.23
C ALA A 775 10.44 -31.12 -45.71
N VAL A 776 9.18 -31.16 -46.11
CA VAL A 776 8.75 -31.33 -47.49
C VAL A 776 9.32 -30.21 -48.40
N LEU A 777 9.29 -28.98 -47.94
CA LEU A 777 9.80 -27.82 -48.69
C LEU A 777 11.33 -27.93 -48.99
N ASN A 778 12.08 -28.56 -48.08
CA ASN A 778 13.50 -28.79 -48.17
C ASN A 778 13.86 -30.16 -48.76
N GLY A 779 12.88 -30.90 -49.32
CA GLY A 779 13.08 -32.20 -49.97
C GLY A 779 13.35 -33.34 -48.99
N ALA A 780 13.04 -33.20 -47.73
CA ALA A 780 13.15 -34.22 -46.70
C ALA A 780 11.81 -34.96 -46.50
N ALA A 781 11.85 -36.13 -45.85
CA ALA A 781 10.64 -36.85 -45.47
C ALA A 781 9.85 -36.02 -44.44
N PRO A 782 8.51 -36.06 -44.42
CA PRO A 782 7.69 -35.23 -43.49
C PRO A 782 8.06 -35.42 -42.04
N ASP A 783 8.46 -36.61 -41.64
CA ASP A 783 8.86 -36.97 -40.28
C ASP A 783 10.34 -36.68 -39.95
N ALA A 784 11.12 -36.22 -40.92
CA ALA A 784 12.57 -36.01 -40.77
C ALA A 784 12.94 -34.92 -39.72
N LEU A 785 12.00 -33.99 -39.43
CA LEU A 785 12.16 -32.94 -38.41
C LEU A 785 11.36 -33.24 -37.14
N GLN A 786 10.62 -34.33 -37.10
CA GLN A 786 10.02 -34.83 -35.86
C GLN A 786 11.12 -35.51 -35.05
N VAL A 787 11.80 -34.72 -34.22
CA VAL A 787 12.72 -35.24 -33.23
C VAL A 787 11.89 -35.88 -32.12
N GLU A 788 11.46 -37.14 -32.29
CA GLU A 788 11.21 -37.95 -31.13
C GLU A 788 12.57 -38.11 -30.45
N PHE A 789 12.70 -37.50 -29.26
CA PHE A 789 13.83 -37.80 -28.38
C PHE A 789 13.68 -39.26 -27.93
N HIS A 790 14.11 -40.21 -28.73
CA HIS A 790 14.43 -41.54 -28.24
C HIS A 790 15.68 -41.38 -27.38
N TYR A 791 15.48 -41.26 -26.09
CA TYR A 791 16.56 -41.53 -25.17
C TYR A 791 16.86 -43.03 -25.35
N ASP A 792 17.96 -43.37 -26.02
CA ASP A 792 18.55 -44.71 -25.94
C ASP A 792 19.02 -44.88 -24.50
N VAL A 793 18.06 -45.20 -23.61
CA VAL A 793 18.33 -45.48 -22.21
C VAL A 793 18.71 -46.95 -22.15
N SER A 794 19.95 -47.25 -21.84
CA SER A 794 20.42 -48.63 -21.64
C SER A 794 19.69 -49.29 -20.46
N GLU A 795 19.60 -50.60 -20.45
CA GLU A 795 18.98 -51.36 -19.39
C GLU A 795 19.60 -51.03 -18.00
N ASP A 796 20.92 -50.80 -17.98
CA ASP A 796 21.65 -50.39 -16.77
C ASP A 796 21.24 -48.99 -16.28
N GLU A 797 20.97 -48.04 -17.17
CA GLU A 797 20.49 -46.71 -16.81
C GLU A 797 19.04 -46.74 -16.33
N MET A 798 18.17 -47.57 -16.89
CA MET A 798 16.81 -47.78 -16.38
C MET A 798 16.82 -48.38 -14.98
N LEU A 799 17.70 -49.36 -14.73
CA LEU A 799 17.88 -49.99 -13.42
C LEU A 799 18.48 -48.99 -12.40
N ALA A 800 19.39 -48.12 -12.83
CA ALA A 800 19.94 -47.05 -12.00
C ALA A 800 18.87 -46.00 -11.68
N GLY A 801 18.04 -45.61 -12.65
CA GLY A 801 16.90 -44.70 -12.46
C GLY A 801 15.85 -45.28 -11.50
N GLY A 802 15.54 -46.59 -11.63
CA GLY A 802 14.66 -47.30 -10.70
C GLY A 802 15.18 -47.33 -9.27
N ARG A 803 16.48 -47.54 -9.08
CA ARG A 803 17.14 -47.48 -7.74
C ARG A 803 17.11 -46.06 -7.16
N LEU A 804 17.35 -45.04 -7.97
CA LEU A 804 17.27 -43.67 -7.56
C LEU A 804 15.85 -43.26 -7.10
N ASN A 805 14.84 -43.66 -7.89
CA ASN A 805 13.43 -43.41 -7.54
C ASN A 805 13.02 -44.14 -6.23
N ALA A 806 13.46 -45.39 -6.04
CA ALA A 806 13.22 -46.11 -4.80
C ALA A 806 13.89 -45.44 -3.60
N ALA A 807 15.13 -44.99 -3.77
CA ALA A 807 15.86 -44.27 -2.74
C ALA A 807 15.19 -42.93 -2.39
N LEU A 808 14.70 -42.19 -3.39
CA LEU A 808 13.96 -40.93 -3.19
C LEU A 808 12.63 -41.16 -2.47
N ALA A 809 11.88 -42.21 -2.86
CA ALA A 809 10.63 -42.58 -2.21
C ALA A 809 10.86 -42.94 -0.74
N ALA A 810 11.91 -43.70 -0.43
CA ALA A 810 12.28 -44.04 0.96
C ALA A 810 12.69 -42.79 1.78
N CYS A 811 13.34 -41.82 1.16
CA CYS A 811 13.65 -40.54 1.81
C CYS A 811 12.37 -39.76 2.11
N LEU A 812 11.45 -39.63 1.16
CA LEU A 812 10.17 -38.93 1.34
C LEU A 812 9.31 -39.61 2.40
N GLU A 813 9.30 -40.94 2.45
CA GLU A 813 8.57 -41.69 3.48
C GLU A 813 9.17 -41.44 4.89
N ARG A 814 10.49 -41.49 5.02
CA ARG A 814 11.20 -41.19 6.26
C ARG A 814 10.93 -39.77 6.77
N ASP A 815 10.83 -38.83 5.87
CA ASP A 815 10.62 -37.41 6.17
C ASP A 815 9.10 -37.04 6.26
N ALA A 816 8.19 -38.03 6.22
CA ALA A 816 6.72 -37.90 6.24
C ALA A 816 6.16 -37.00 5.09
N LEU A 817 6.80 -37.05 3.93
CA LEU A 817 6.43 -36.31 2.72
C LEU A 817 5.85 -37.20 1.61
N SER A 818 5.42 -38.44 1.93
CA SER A 818 4.90 -39.40 0.96
C SER A 818 3.69 -38.87 0.14
N GLY A 819 2.91 -37.95 0.74
CA GLY A 819 1.81 -37.30 0.03
C GLY A 819 2.23 -36.47 -1.19
N TRP A 820 3.51 -36.16 -1.37
CA TRP A 820 4.03 -35.48 -2.56
C TRP A 820 4.22 -36.43 -3.74
N LEU A 821 4.19 -37.77 -3.50
CA LEU A 821 4.25 -38.78 -4.54
C LEU A 821 2.88 -39.14 -5.11
N ASP A 822 1.78 -38.78 -4.41
CA ASP A 822 0.42 -38.95 -4.89
C ASP A 822 0.10 -37.86 -5.94
N LEU A 823 0.75 -37.96 -7.09
CA LEU A 823 0.20 -37.39 -8.32
C LEU A 823 -1.02 -38.25 -8.67
N SER A 824 -2.19 -37.87 -8.15
CA SER A 824 -3.46 -38.43 -8.56
C SER A 824 -3.55 -38.30 -10.09
N THR A 825 -3.42 -39.43 -10.79
CA THR A 825 -3.76 -39.55 -12.20
C THR A 825 -5.25 -39.20 -12.30
N GLU A 826 -5.60 -37.94 -12.58
CA GLU A 826 -6.91 -37.61 -13.12
C GLU A 826 -7.03 -38.39 -14.45
N LYS A 827 -7.83 -39.44 -14.44
CA LYS A 827 -8.28 -40.10 -15.66
C LYS A 827 -8.97 -39.05 -16.51
N PRO A 828 -8.62 -38.91 -17.80
CA PRO A 828 -9.40 -38.10 -18.71
C PRO A 828 -10.81 -38.68 -18.78
N HIS A 829 -11.79 -37.93 -18.32
CA HIS A 829 -13.18 -38.22 -18.62
C HIS A 829 -13.41 -37.97 -20.10
N GLY A 830 -13.87 -38.99 -20.77
CA GLY A 830 -14.22 -39.07 -22.20
C GLY A 830 -15.36 -38.12 -22.62
#